data_38700db6664b2622ef0237eba0408f34
#
_entry.id   38700db6664b2622ef0237eba0408f34
#
_cell.length_a   1.000
_cell.length_b   1.000
_cell.length_c   1.000
_cell.angle_alpha   90.00
_cell.angle_beta   90.00
_cell.angle_gamma   90.00
#
_symmetry.space_group_name_H-M   'P 1'
#
loop_
_entity.id
_entity.type
_entity.pdbx_description
1 polymer ?
#
loop_
_entity_poly.entity_id
_entity_poly.type
_entity_poly.pdbx_seq_one_letter_code
_entity_poly.pdbx_strand_id
1 'polypeptide(L)'
;MNFSIAALPGRPGAGNAAIRASVALLTLFLGACGSGGGSGTSGPDPVASCDPADAGTIAECGSVIVSFTDADGDFLNYTVDVLSLTLETANGRVVETLPRETRINFTDYVDLTELVTVATVPPATYVAGTIRLDYTDAEVFVEAGGSSKAATVTDQDGTPLTQAELRITLSDRDQLTVRRGLASLLQLDFDLAASHVVDIVPTPAIATAEPFIVAEVTPVDEKTTRVRGPLLEVDETAGEYTVALRPFHHRHGDFGRVSVQTTDDTEFEVNGESFFGAAGLQALAAAGRGTPTVAGGLLSVAEREFTAAVVLAGSSVPGAGLDAVVGNVIARDGDVLTVRGATIIPHDRRAHFHDDVLVQIGPDTKVFRDGDRQTDPGIDAISIGQRVTIRGSGPAAMRSTSDADSPQILFDATAGAVRMHVTHLSGIVNAVVPGQVDIALQAIDRRRADVFDFSGTGASPDLDADPGNYEIATGNLALADFAAGKPVAVRGFPEAFGAAPPDFNGRTVIDFTEVRSALGVGWGSDGTTAPFLSMGADGLVLDNQNPAIDERHYIRQGTVLIDLTALDSGTTIVPPGSGRTLYVIKTADSLRQYTDFAEFADDLAASLDGATSARSMFARGQYDADSNVFTAFKLGVYLLEPQL
;
A
#
# COMPACT_ATOMS: atom_id res chain seq x y z
N MET A 1 -4.90 -5.81 1.15
CA MET A 1 -5.79 -6.64 1.98
C MET A 1 -6.91 -5.75 2.48
N ASN A 2 -8.08 -5.79 1.85
CA ASN A 2 -9.29 -5.26 2.47
C ASN A 2 -9.95 -6.44 3.17
N PHE A 3 -9.93 -6.46 4.48
CA PHE A 3 -10.79 -7.35 5.24
C PHE A 3 -12.18 -6.72 5.26
N SER A 4 -13.08 -7.15 4.37
CA SER A 4 -14.52 -6.93 4.58
C SER A 4 -14.95 -7.86 5.70
N ILE A 5 -15.18 -7.30 6.87
CA ILE A 5 -15.85 -8.01 7.98
C ILE A 5 -17.30 -8.19 7.55
N ALA A 6 -17.70 -9.44 7.33
CA ALA A 6 -19.09 -9.80 7.11
C ALA A 6 -19.92 -9.31 8.30
N ALA A 7 -20.95 -8.52 8.04
CA ALA A 7 -21.91 -8.08 9.02
C ALA A 7 -22.62 -9.29 9.64
N LEU A 8 -22.44 -9.50 10.92
CA LEU A 8 -23.21 -10.46 11.71
C LEU A 8 -24.64 -9.91 11.90
N PRO A 9 -25.67 -10.74 11.78
CA PRO A 9 -27.05 -10.32 11.93
C PRO A 9 -27.36 -9.93 13.37
N GLY A 10 -28.02 -8.77 13.53
CA GLY A 10 -28.40 -8.19 14.80
C GLY A 10 -29.26 -9.11 15.66
N ARG A 11 -28.94 -9.19 16.93
CA ARG A 11 -29.85 -9.66 17.98
C ARG A 11 -30.51 -8.45 18.64
N PRO A 12 -31.85 -8.47 18.84
CA PRO A 12 -32.55 -7.46 19.62
C PRO A 12 -32.56 -7.85 21.11
N GLY A 13 -32.47 -6.88 21.99
CA GLY A 13 -32.97 -7.07 23.34
C GLY A 13 -32.19 -6.46 24.50
N ALA A 14 -32.63 -5.29 24.84
CA ALA A 14 -32.91 -4.74 26.17
C ALA A 14 -32.02 -5.14 27.39
N GLY A 15 -31.48 -4.14 28.05
CA GLY A 15 -31.05 -4.26 29.45
C GLY A 15 -30.33 -3.00 29.97
N ASN A 16 -31.11 -2.14 30.63
CA ASN A 16 -30.60 -1.00 31.42
C ASN A 16 -29.56 -1.47 32.45
N ALA A 17 -28.37 -0.86 32.45
CA ALA A 17 -27.51 -0.89 33.61
C ALA A 17 -26.85 0.48 33.81
N ALA A 18 -26.93 0.91 35.04
CA ALA A 18 -26.72 2.23 35.57
C ALA A 18 -25.27 2.74 35.46
N ILE A 19 -25.18 4.01 35.09
CA ILE A 19 -23.99 4.85 35.22
C ILE A 19 -23.64 5.02 36.70
N ARG A 20 -22.45 4.59 37.12
CA ARG A 20 -21.84 5.01 38.38
C ARG A 20 -20.77 6.06 38.07
N ALA A 21 -21.12 7.31 38.35
CA ALA A 21 -20.20 8.42 38.35
C ALA A 21 -19.33 8.31 39.63
N SER A 22 -18.01 8.22 39.46
CA SER A 22 -17.04 8.41 40.55
C SER A 22 -16.59 9.87 40.56
N VAL A 23 -17.02 10.60 41.58
CA VAL A 23 -16.61 11.96 41.87
C VAL A 23 -15.24 11.88 42.57
N ALA A 24 -14.19 12.37 41.93
CA ALA A 24 -12.91 12.62 42.59
C ALA A 24 -12.89 14.03 43.18
N LEU A 25 -12.70 14.09 44.46
CA LEU A 25 -12.67 15.29 45.34
C LEU A 25 -11.36 16.05 45.12
N LEU A 26 -11.44 17.27 44.58
CA LEU A 26 -10.33 18.18 44.42
C LEU A 26 -10.20 19.07 45.66
N THR A 27 -9.17 18.89 46.48
CA THR A 27 -8.85 19.77 47.61
C THR A 27 -8.14 21.03 47.10
N LEU A 28 -8.80 22.18 47.32
CA LEU A 28 -8.22 23.51 47.15
C LEU A 28 -7.26 23.83 48.32
N PHE A 29 -6.03 24.22 47.98
CA PHE A 29 -5.18 25.01 48.89
C PHE A 29 -5.24 26.48 48.47
N LEU A 30 -5.85 27.30 49.32
CA LEU A 30 -5.78 28.74 49.27
C LEU A 30 -4.54 29.21 50.06
N GLY A 31 -3.62 29.83 49.35
CA GLY A 31 -2.51 30.59 49.98
C GLY A 31 -2.63 32.05 49.55
N ALA A 32 -2.73 32.93 50.54
CA ALA A 32 -3.09 34.32 50.40
C ALA A 32 -1.89 35.27 50.22
N CYS A 33 -2.14 36.34 49.48
CA CYS A 33 -1.69 37.72 49.57
C CYS A 33 -0.19 38.07 49.53
N GLY A 34 0.17 38.80 48.47
CA GLY A 34 1.28 39.76 48.43
C GLY A 34 0.97 40.84 47.41
N SER A 35 0.59 42.01 47.87
CA SER A 35 0.31 43.21 47.08
C SER A 35 1.61 43.83 46.56
N GLY A 36 1.69 44.05 45.26
CA GLY A 36 2.72 44.87 44.62
C GLY A 36 2.21 45.36 43.25
N GLY A 37 1.77 46.63 43.20
CA GLY A 37 1.28 47.25 41.97
C GLY A 37 2.41 47.48 40.98
N GLY A 38 2.15 47.05 39.75
CA GLY A 38 2.92 47.33 38.55
C GLY A 38 2.00 47.21 37.37
N SER A 39 1.55 48.31 36.76
CA SER A 39 0.84 48.36 35.51
C SER A 39 1.79 47.92 34.38
N GLY A 40 1.79 46.62 34.12
CA GLY A 40 2.41 46.03 32.94
C GLY A 40 1.31 45.62 31.94
N THR A 41 1.30 46.18 30.76
CA THR A 41 0.56 45.71 29.62
C THR A 41 0.80 44.20 29.43
N SER A 42 -0.22 43.40 29.68
CA SER A 42 -0.24 41.96 29.35
C SER A 42 -0.13 41.82 27.83
N GLY A 43 1.11 41.65 27.38
CA GLY A 43 1.34 41.02 26.08
C GLY A 43 0.84 39.59 26.14
N PRO A 44 0.45 39.00 25.01
CA PRO A 44 0.05 37.59 24.99
C PRO A 44 1.18 36.76 25.59
N ASP A 45 0.82 35.84 26.51
CA ASP A 45 1.75 34.89 27.08
C ASP A 45 2.60 34.29 25.98
N PRO A 46 3.93 34.17 26.18
CA PRO A 46 4.76 33.50 25.19
C PRO A 46 4.22 32.07 25.05
N VAL A 47 3.66 31.78 23.88
CA VAL A 47 3.27 30.42 23.51
C VAL A 47 4.51 29.57 23.74
N ALA A 48 4.46 28.67 24.71
CA ALA A 48 5.56 27.76 24.99
C ALA A 48 5.93 27.07 23.68
N SER A 49 7.12 27.35 23.18
CA SER A 49 7.54 26.84 21.87
C SER A 49 7.86 25.36 22.03
N CYS A 50 7.07 24.49 21.42
CA CYS A 50 7.43 23.09 21.27
C CYS A 50 8.83 23.00 20.63
N ASP A 51 9.76 22.40 21.35
CA ASP A 51 11.01 21.90 20.83
C ASP A 51 11.04 20.39 21.01
N PRO A 52 10.98 19.60 19.91
CA PRO A 52 11.01 18.13 20.00
C PRO A 52 12.27 17.58 20.69
N ALA A 53 13.35 18.34 20.71
CA ALA A 53 14.60 17.96 21.38
C ALA A 53 14.64 18.31 22.87
N ASP A 54 13.73 19.15 23.36
CA ASP A 54 13.67 19.59 24.75
C ASP A 54 12.58 18.86 25.54
N ALA A 55 12.99 18.00 26.47
CA ALA A 55 12.09 17.27 27.37
C ALA A 55 11.15 18.18 28.17
N GLY A 56 11.52 19.45 28.40
CA GLY A 56 10.69 20.44 29.12
C GLY A 56 9.54 20.98 28.28
N THR A 57 9.67 20.97 26.96
CA THR A 57 8.68 21.53 26.01
C THR A 57 7.99 20.48 25.17
N ILE A 58 8.45 19.23 25.17
CA ILE A 58 7.88 18.14 24.37
C ILE A 58 6.38 17.90 24.66
N ALA A 59 5.94 18.15 25.89
CA ALA A 59 4.53 18.06 26.27
C ALA A 59 3.64 19.13 25.61
N GLU A 60 4.23 20.19 25.07
CA GLU A 60 3.57 21.25 24.32
C GLU A 60 3.47 20.93 22.83
N CYS A 61 4.09 19.84 22.39
CA CYS A 61 4.09 19.38 21.01
C CYS A 61 2.82 18.57 20.68
N GLY A 62 2.53 18.48 19.38
CA GLY A 62 1.62 17.49 18.81
C GLY A 62 2.41 16.40 18.09
N SER A 63 1.70 15.46 17.49
CA SER A 63 2.28 14.35 16.74
C SER A 63 1.70 14.26 15.35
N VAL A 64 2.52 13.84 14.38
CA VAL A 64 2.08 13.46 13.04
C VAL A 64 2.50 12.01 12.80
N ILE A 65 1.50 11.15 12.55
CA ILE A 65 1.70 9.78 12.07
C ILE A 65 1.89 9.88 10.57
N VAL A 66 3.07 9.50 10.09
CA VAL A 66 3.37 9.47 8.66
C VAL A 66 3.36 8.02 8.19
N SER A 67 2.66 7.76 7.10
CA SER A 67 2.61 6.47 6.44
C SER A 67 2.85 6.60 4.93
N PHE A 68 3.40 5.53 4.33
CA PHE A 68 3.56 5.40 2.89
C PHE A 68 2.67 4.30 2.35
N THR A 69 2.12 4.54 1.17
CA THR A 69 1.40 3.58 0.34
C THR A 69 1.77 3.80 -1.12
N ASP A 70 1.39 2.87 -1.99
CA ASP A 70 1.53 2.98 -3.44
C ASP A 70 0.26 2.47 -4.13
N ALA A 71 0.09 2.86 -5.38
CA ALA A 71 -0.92 2.32 -6.26
C ALA A 71 -0.28 1.34 -7.26
N ASP A 72 -1.08 0.39 -7.76
CA ASP A 72 -0.65 -0.63 -8.70
C ASP A 72 -0.04 -0.03 -9.98
N GLY A 73 1.10 -0.57 -10.43
CA GLY A 73 1.85 -0.13 -11.61
C GLY A 73 2.61 -1.28 -12.28
N ASP A 74 3.37 -0.96 -13.32
CA ASP A 74 4.10 -1.94 -14.14
C ASP A 74 5.50 -2.29 -13.58
N PHE A 75 5.78 -1.91 -12.32
CA PHE A 75 7.06 -2.14 -11.67
C PHE A 75 7.05 -3.42 -10.84
N LEU A 76 8.10 -4.21 -11.00
CA LEU A 76 8.38 -5.38 -10.17
C LEU A 76 9.19 -4.99 -8.91
N ASN A 77 10.02 -3.97 -9.03
CA ASN A 77 10.77 -3.35 -7.95
C ASN A 77 10.99 -1.87 -8.26
N TYR A 78 10.77 -1.01 -7.27
CA TYR A 78 11.04 0.41 -7.37
C TYR A 78 11.64 0.91 -6.06
N THR A 79 12.95 0.74 -5.93
CA THR A 79 13.70 1.06 -4.70
C THR A 79 14.48 2.35 -4.90
N VAL A 80 14.18 3.36 -4.09
CA VAL A 80 14.85 4.67 -4.06
C VAL A 80 15.12 5.10 -2.62
N ASP A 81 15.95 6.12 -2.42
CA ASP A 81 16.22 6.70 -1.11
C ASP A 81 15.36 7.95 -0.89
N VAL A 82 14.58 7.98 0.21
CA VAL A 82 13.87 9.17 0.67
C VAL A 82 14.82 9.93 1.58
N LEU A 83 15.30 11.08 1.13
CA LEU A 83 16.29 11.89 1.84
C LEU A 83 15.65 12.67 2.99
N SER A 84 14.48 13.27 2.74
CA SER A 84 13.77 14.08 3.73
C SER A 84 12.28 14.14 3.43
N LEU A 85 11.51 14.38 4.49
CA LEU A 85 10.10 14.71 4.42
C LEU A 85 9.81 15.85 5.39
N THR A 86 9.42 17.01 4.88
CA THR A 86 9.16 18.21 5.66
C THR A 86 7.71 18.64 5.57
N LEU A 87 7.25 19.33 6.62
CA LEU A 87 5.96 20.03 6.66
C LEU A 87 6.19 21.53 6.78
N GLU A 88 5.36 22.32 6.10
CA GLU A 88 5.44 23.78 6.07
C GLU A 88 4.14 24.40 6.55
N THR A 89 4.24 25.36 7.45
CA THR A 89 3.12 26.17 7.95
C THR A 89 2.86 27.37 7.05
N ALA A 90 1.67 27.96 7.13
CA ALA A 90 1.29 29.15 6.33
C ALA A 90 2.24 30.36 6.48
N ASN A 91 3.01 30.42 7.58
CA ASN A 91 4.02 31.47 7.81
C ASN A 91 5.44 31.07 7.35
N GLY A 92 5.57 29.96 6.63
CA GLY A 92 6.83 29.49 6.06
C GLY A 92 7.75 28.75 7.04
N ARG A 93 7.29 28.38 8.23
CA ARG A 93 8.08 27.54 9.15
C ARG A 93 8.08 26.10 8.64
N VAL A 94 9.27 25.55 8.43
CA VAL A 94 9.50 24.16 7.99
C VAL A 94 9.89 23.28 9.16
N VAL A 95 9.35 22.05 9.20
CA VAL A 95 9.63 21.04 10.23
C VAL A 95 9.91 19.72 9.57
N GLU A 96 11.03 19.07 9.93
CA GLU A 96 11.39 17.72 9.47
C GLU A 96 10.54 16.67 10.20
N THR A 97 10.03 15.69 9.45
CA THR A 97 9.23 14.59 10.01
C THR A 97 9.91 13.22 9.88
N LEU A 98 10.89 13.09 8.97
CA LEU A 98 11.63 11.86 8.78
C LEU A 98 12.99 11.96 9.51
N PRO A 99 13.24 11.16 10.56
CA PRO A 99 14.44 11.33 11.39
C PRO A 99 15.73 10.91 10.69
N ARG A 100 15.63 10.17 9.59
CA ARG A 100 16.78 9.67 8.82
C ARG A 100 16.38 9.41 7.38
N GLU A 101 17.34 9.56 6.48
CA GLU A 101 17.29 9.03 5.12
C GLU A 101 16.89 7.55 5.14
N THR A 102 15.99 7.16 4.26
CA THR A 102 15.35 5.85 4.29
C THR A 102 15.21 5.28 2.89
N ARG A 103 15.82 4.10 2.65
CA ARG A 103 15.70 3.36 1.38
C ARG A 103 14.38 2.59 1.36
N ILE A 104 13.58 2.79 0.32
CA ILE A 104 12.20 2.29 0.21
C ILE A 104 12.02 1.58 -1.12
N ASN A 105 11.47 0.37 -1.10
CA ASN A 105 10.85 -0.25 -2.26
C ASN A 105 9.35 0.04 -2.25
N PHE A 106 8.89 0.95 -3.10
CA PHE A 106 7.49 1.36 -3.13
C PHE A 106 6.55 0.25 -3.60
N THR A 107 7.01 -0.68 -4.45
CA THR A 107 6.17 -1.80 -4.91
C THR A 107 5.72 -2.73 -3.78
N ASP A 108 6.40 -2.72 -2.62
CA ASP A 108 5.98 -3.47 -1.43
C ASP A 108 4.70 -2.90 -0.78
N TYR A 109 4.25 -1.69 -1.18
CA TYR A 109 3.15 -0.95 -0.54
C TYR A 109 1.89 -0.82 -1.38
N VAL A 110 1.81 -1.51 -2.51
CA VAL A 110 0.62 -1.49 -3.36
C VAL A 110 -0.62 -2.02 -2.62
N ASP A 111 -0.48 -3.11 -1.85
CA ASP A 111 -1.57 -3.75 -1.13
C ASP A 111 -1.63 -3.38 0.36
N LEU A 112 -0.70 -2.55 0.84
CA LEU A 112 -0.62 -2.17 2.25
C LEU A 112 -0.11 -0.74 2.44
N THR A 113 -0.30 -0.23 3.64
CA THR A 113 0.28 1.04 4.11
C THR A 113 1.35 0.73 5.15
N GLU A 114 2.55 1.27 5.01
CA GLU A 114 3.60 1.17 6.04
C GLU A 114 3.58 2.39 6.94
N LEU A 115 3.48 2.20 8.23
CA LEU A 115 3.63 3.27 9.21
C LEU A 115 5.13 3.56 9.40
N VAL A 116 5.55 4.76 9.00
CA VAL A 116 6.95 5.14 8.89
C VAL A 116 7.46 5.83 10.13
N THR A 117 6.76 6.86 10.58
CA THR A 117 7.17 7.64 11.76
C THR A 117 5.98 8.23 12.50
N VAL A 118 6.14 8.42 13.79
CA VAL A 118 5.32 9.30 14.62
C VAL A 118 6.19 10.49 15.00
N ALA A 119 6.18 11.50 14.14
CA ALA A 119 6.98 12.69 14.32
C ALA A 119 6.37 13.62 15.37
N THR A 120 7.19 14.10 16.29
CA THR A 120 6.82 15.15 17.25
C THR A 120 7.05 16.50 16.59
N VAL A 121 5.98 17.30 16.46
CA VAL A 121 6.03 18.58 15.75
C VAL A 121 5.27 19.68 16.50
N PRO A 122 5.59 20.95 16.28
CA PRO A 122 4.85 22.06 16.87
C PRO A 122 3.36 22.05 16.48
N PRO A 123 2.44 22.34 17.42
CA PRO A 123 1.04 22.52 17.09
C PRO A 123 0.87 23.69 16.11
N ALA A 124 0.33 23.41 14.95
CA ALA A 124 0.11 24.38 13.87
C ALA A 124 -0.83 23.79 12.81
N THR A 125 -1.28 24.63 11.91
CA THR A 125 -1.84 24.19 10.63
C THR A 125 -0.74 24.21 9.58
N TYR A 126 -0.47 23.04 9.01
CA TYR A 126 0.48 22.82 7.95
C TYR A 126 -0.26 22.85 6.61
N VAL A 127 0.25 23.67 5.68
CA VAL A 127 -0.38 23.96 4.40
C VAL A 127 0.33 23.29 3.22
N ALA A 128 1.54 22.78 3.45
CA ALA A 128 2.31 22.07 2.44
C ALA A 128 3.27 21.07 3.08
N GLY A 129 3.77 20.15 2.27
CA GLY A 129 4.86 19.26 2.57
C GLY A 129 5.82 19.16 1.39
N THR A 130 7.06 18.79 1.65
CA THR A 130 8.07 18.54 0.61
C THR A 130 8.75 17.20 0.87
N ILE A 131 8.77 16.35 -0.14
CA ILE A 131 9.54 15.10 -0.15
C ILE A 131 10.70 15.22 -1.12
N ARG A 132 11.88 14.70 -0.72
CA ARG A 132 13.06 14.63 -1.57
C ARG A 132 13.49 13.19 -1.74
N LEU A 133 13.65 12.78 -3.00
CA LEU A 133 14.05 11.44 -3.41
C LEU A 133 15.45 11.48 -4.03
N ASP A 134 16.25 10.44 -3.79
CA ASP A 134 17.55 10.22 -4.43
C ASP A 134 17.50 8.93 -5.26
N TYR A 135 17.86 9.05 -6.51
CA TYR A 135 17.88 7.99 -7.51
C TYR A 135 19.29 7.48 -7.83
N THR A 136 20.32 8.01 -7.18
CA THR A 136 21.73 7.68 -7.47
C THR A 136 22.00 6.17 -7.40
N ASP A 137 21.43 5.52 -6.37
CA ASP A 137 21.54 4.07 -6.14
C ASP A 137 20.17 3.37 -6.33
N ALA A 138 19.29 3.91 -7.19
CA ALA A 138 17.97 3.33 -7.42
C ALA A 138 18.07 1.94 -8.04
N GLU A 139 17.20 1.02 -7.58
CA GLU A 139 17.03 -0.31 -8.17
C GLU A 139 15.61 -0.38 -8.72
N VAL A 140 15.47 -0.32 -10.04
CA VAL A 140 14.16 -0.33 -10.71
C VAL A 140 14.11 -1.46 -11.70
N PHE A 141 13.08 -2.31 -11.60
CA PHE A 141 12.83 -3.43 -12.49
C PHE A 141 11.37 -3.40 -12.97
N VAL A 142 11.18 -3.69 -14.25
CA VAL A 142 9.87 -3.74 -14.90
C VAL A 142 9.62 -5.10 -15.51
N GLU A 143 8.34 -5.44 -15.72
CA GLU A 143 7.94 -6.66 -16.42
C GLU A 143 8.22 -6.50 -17.92
N ALA A 144 8.91 -7.46 -18.53
CA ALA A 144 9.20 -7.47 -19.95
C ALA A 144 9.14 -8.90 -20.52
N GLY A 145 7.98 -9.27 -21.04
CA GLY A 145 7.79 -10.56 -21.70
C GLY A 145 7.93 -11.79 -20.79
N GLY A 146 7.48 -11.70 -19.56
CA GLY A 146 7.52 -12.78 -18.57
C GLY A 146 8.80 -12.84 -17.74
N SER A 147 9.72 -11.88 -17.90
CA SER A 147 10.94 -11.75 -17.11
C SER A 147 11.13 -10.32 -16.60
N SER A 148 11.97 -10.15 -15.59
CA SER A 148 12.33 -8.82 -15.11
C SER A 148 13.36 -8.15 -16.02
N LYS A 149 13.25 -6.84 -16.19
CA LYS A 149 14.20 -6.02 -16.93
C LYS A 149 14.55 -4.80 -16.10
N ALA A 150 15.87 -4.57 -15.92
CA ALA A 150 16.32 -3.36 -15.25
C ALA A 150 15.90 -2.12 -16.04
N ALA A 151 15.47 -1.07 -15.34
CA ALA A 151 15.08 0.19 -15.93
C ALA A 151 15.90 1.35 -15.38
N THR A 152 16.26 2.30 -16.27
CA THR A 152 16.85 3.57 -15.88
C THR A 152 15.74 4.61 -15.72
N VAL A 153 15.67 5.27 -14.56
CA VAL A 153 14.75 6.39 -14.36
C VAL A 153 15.37 7.64 -14.97
N THR A 154 14.63 8.30 -15.86
CA THR A 154 15.05 9.54 -16.54
C THR A 154 14.07 10.67 -16.27
N ASP A 155 14.53 11.90 -16.45
CA ASP A 155 13.63 13.05 -16.60
C ASP A 155 12.97 13.04 -17.99
N GLN A 156 12.18 14.06 -18.27
CA GLN A 156 11.45 14.21 -19.52
C GLN A 156 12.37 14.49 -20.74
N ASP A 157 13.60 14.97 -20.49
CA ASP A 157 14.60 15.20 -21.52
C ASP A 157 15.46 13.93 -21.80
N GLY A 158 15.14 12.82 -21.12
CA GLY A 158 15.87 11.55 -21.22
C GLY A 158 17.19 11.53 -20.43
N THR A 159 17.42 12.52 -19.57
CA THR A 159 18.60 12.56 -18.69
C THR A 159 18.36 11.65 -17.47
N PRO A 160 19.33 10.77 -17.09
CA PRO A 160 19.18 9.96 -15.89
C PRO A 160 18.91 10.83 -14.65
N LEU A 161 17.83 10.52 -13.96
CA LEU A 161 17.41 11.26 -12.78
C LEU A 161 18.32 10.92 -11.60
N THR A 162 18.88 11.93 -10.94
CA THR A 162 19.68 11.76 -9.73
C THR A 162 18.91 12.11 -8.47
N GLN A 163 18.14 13.19 -8.51
CA GLN A 163 17.30 13.61 -7.39
C GLN A 163 15.99 14.21 -7.91
N ALA A 164 14.93 14.06 -7.11
CA ALA A 164 13.66 14.74 -7.33
C ALA A 164 13.19 15.39 -6.03
N GLU A 165 12.64 16.59 -6.14
CA GLU A 165 11.97 17.30 -5.06
C GLU A 165 10.53 17.58 -5.47
N LEU A 166 9.58 17.17 -4.64
CA LEU A 166 8.17 17.40 -4.89
C LEU A 166 7.55 18.15 -3.72
N ARG A 167 7.02 19.33 -3.98
CA ARG A 167 6.25 20.13 -3.03
C ARG A 167 4.75 19.88 -3.24
N ILE A 168 4.08 19.42 -2.20
CA ILE A 168 2.65 19.13 -2.17
C ILE A 168 1.97 20.24 -1.38
N THR A 169 1.04 20.95 -2.00
CA THR A 169 0.22 22.00 -1.35
C THR A 169 -1.14 21.40 -1.00
N LEU A 170 -1.50 21.48 0.28
CA LEU A 170 -2.78 21.02 0.79
C LEU A 170 -3.84 22.11 0.59
N SER A 171 -5.04 21.74 0.16
CA SER A 171 -6.16 22.68 0.01
C SER A 171 -6.61 23.22 1.37
N ASP A 172 -7.33 24.34 1.36
CA ASP A 172 -7.78 24.99 2.60
C ASP A 172 -8.63 24.10 3.51
N ARG A 173 -9.34 23.12 2.94
CA ARG A 173 -10.19 22.15 3.68
C ARG A 173 -9.41 20.97 4.23
N ASP A 174 -8.29 20.63 3.60
CA ASP A 174 -7.50 19.42 3.87
C ASP A 174 -6.15 19.71 4.50
N GLN A 175 -5.96 20.93 5.03
CA GLN A 175 -4.76 21.32 5.75
C GLN A 175 -4.55 20.43 6.98
N LEU A 176 -3.31 20.00 7.18
CA LEU A 176 -2.95 19.17 8.32
C LEU A 176 -2.92 20.00 9.61
N THR A 177 -3.96 19.90 10.41
CA THR A 177 -4.03 20.58 11.71
C THR A 177 -3.48 19.69 12.81
N VAL A 178 -2.33 20.07 13.36
CA VAL A 178 -1.70 19.40 14.50
C VAL A 178 -2.05 20.12 15.77
N ARG A 179 -2.54 19.38 16.76
CA ARG A 179 -2.91 19.87 18.09
C ARG A 179 -2.08 19.20 19.17
N ARG A 180 -1.84 19.92 20.24
CA ARG A 180 -1.16 19.41 21.42
C ARG A 180 -1.82 18.14 21.96
N GLY A 181 -1.00 17.11 22.22
CA GLY A 181 -1.47 15.84 22.80
C GLY A 181 -2.37 15.00 21.89
N LEU A 182 -2.49 15.37 20.60
CA LEU A 182 -3.28 14.65 19.63
C LEU A 182 -2.42 14.29 18.42
N ALA A 183 -2.52 13.03 17.97
CA ALA A 183 -1.90 12.60 16.73
C ALA A 183 -2.77 12.99 15.52
N SER A 184 -2.15 13.49 14.47
CA SER A 184 -2.74 13.71 13.16
C SER A 184 -2.12 12.72 12.19
N LEU A 185 -2.87 12.27 11.17
CA LEU A 185 -2.37 11.35 10.15
C LEU A 185 -1.97 12.13 8.90
N LEU A 186 -0.86 11.72 8.30
CA LEU A 186 -0.45 12.09 6.95
C LEU A 186 -0.03 10.83 6.19
N GLN A 187 -0.83 10.39 5.23
CA GLN A 187 -0.50 9.30 4.34
C GLN A 187 0.03 9.86 3.02
N LEU A 188 1.17 9.38 2.59
CA LEU A 188 1.76 9.69 1.29
C LEU A 188 1.55 8.51 0.36
N ASP A 189 0.90 8.76 -0.77
CA ASP A 189 0.64 7.80 -1.82
C ASP A 189 1.50 8.15 -3.04
N PHE A 190 2.47 7.29 -3.35
CA PHE A 190 3.31 7.42 -4.53
C PHE A 190 2.74 6.53 -5.63
N ASP A 191 1.83 7.07 -6.44
CA ASP A 191 1.27 6.33 -7.58
C ASP A 191 2.34 6.17 -8.68
N LEU A 192 3.02 5.01 -8.67
CA LEU A 192 4.09 4.71 -9.62
C LEU A 192 3.58 4.68 -11.07
N ALA A 193 2.36 4.19 -11.31
CA ALA A 193 1.79 4.15 -12.66
C ALA A 193 1.46 5.56 -13.18
N ALA A 194 0.96 6.44 -12.31
CA ALA A 194 0.73 7.84 -12.66
C ALA A 194 2.05 8.61 -12.83
N SER A 195 3.09 8.18 -12.10
CA SER A 195 4.38 8.87 -12.03
C SER A 195 5.34 8.54 -13.15
N HIS A 196 5.06 7.54 -13.99
CA HIS A 196 6.04 7.09 -14.99
C HIS A 196 5.40 6.72 -16.31
N VAL A 197 6.18 6.95 -17.39
CA VAL A 197 5.98 6.31 -18.70
C VAL A 197 7.11 5.31 -18.90
N VAL A 198 6.77 4.03 -19.12
CA VAL A 198 7.77 2.96 -19.21
C VAL A 198 7.91 2.50 -20.66
N ASP A 199 9.14 2.60 -21.20
CA ASP A 199 9.53 2.01 -22.48
C ASP A 199 10.42 0.78 -22.22
N ILE A 200 9.89 -0.41 -22.54
CA ILE A 200 10.59 -1.68 -22.33
C ILE A 200 11.48 -2.09 -23.52
N VAL A 201 11.48 -1.34 -24.62
CA VAL A 201 12.26 -1.70 -25.84
C VAL A 201 13.76 -1.54 -25.62
N PRO A 202 14.27 -0.41 -25.07
CA PRO A 202 15.71 -0.26 -24.81
C PRO A 202 16.24 -1.21 -23.75
N THR A 203 17.56 -1.42 -23.70
CA THR A 203 18.24 -2.19 -22.64
C THR A 203 19.35 -1.34 -22.04
N PRO A 204 19.22 -0.91 -20.76
CA PRO A 204 18.09 -1.10 -19.86
C PRO A 204 16.81 -0.46 -20.40
N ALA A 205 15.65 -0.84 -19.86
CA ALA A 205 14.38 -0.16 -20.10
C ALA A 205 14.47 1.31 -19.62
N ILE A 206 13.59 2.17 -20.11
CA ILE A 206 13.53 3.57 -19.68
C ILE A 206 12.23 3.80 -18.94
N ALA A 207 12.31 4.35 -17.73
CA ALA A 207 11.17 4.84 -16.97
C ALA A 207 11.26 6.36 -16.88
N THR A 208 10.54 7.07 -17.75
CA THR A 208 10.51 8.54 -17.72
C THR A 208 9.65 8.99 -16.55
N ALA A 209 10.27 9.69 -15.59
CA ALA A 209 9.62 10.10 -14.36
C ALA A 209 8.83 11.40 -14.52
N GLU A 210 7.59 11.36 -14.07
CA GLU A 210 6.71 12.51 -13.83
C GLU A 210 6.15 12.40 -12.39
N PRO A 211 6.98 12.54 -11.33
CA PRO A 211 6.60 12.13 -9.99
C PRO A 211 5.23 12.65 -9.56
N PHE A 212 4.34 11.72 -9.20
CA PHE A 212 2.98 11.99 -8.75
C PHE A 212 2.81 11.38 -7.35
N ILE A 213 3.06 12.21 -6.32
CA ILE A 213 2.90 11.82 -4.92
C ILE A 213 1.81 12.71 -4.32
N VAL A 214 0.80 12.10 -3.75
CA VAL A 214 -0.28 12.81 -3.08
C VAL A 214 -0.19 12.64 -1.56
N ALA A 215 -0.63 13.66 -0.84
CA ALA A 215 -0.68 13.66 0.62
C ALA A 215 -2.13 13.62 1.10
N GLU A 216 -2.49 12.59 1.84
CA GLU A 216 -3.84 12.36 2.35
C GLU A 216 -3.85 12.55 3.88
N VAL A 217 -4.56 13.57 4.36
CA VAL A 217 -4.81 13.77 5.80
C VAL A 217 -5.85 12.76 6.29
N THR A 218 -6.70 12.31 5.38
CA THR A 218 -7.67 11.24 5.60
C THR A 218 -7.62 10.32 4.39
N PRO A 219 -7.17 9.07 4.53
CA PRO A 219 -7.00 8.16 3.39
C PRO A 219 -8.29 7.98 2.59
N VAL A 220 -8.18 8.05 1.26
CA VAL A 220 -9.27 7.71 0.33
C VAL A 220 -9.47 6.20 0.31
N ASP A 221 -8.38 5.46 0.38
CA ASP A 221 -8.36 4.01 0.33
C ASP A 221 -7.76 3.43 1.62
N GLU A 222 -8.60 2.77 2.42
CA GLU A 222 -8.15 2.13 3.66
C GLU A 222 -7.53 0.76 3.34
N LYS A 223 -6.19 0.70 3.38
CA LYS A 223 -5.43 -0.54 3.27
C LYS A 223 -5.02 -1.06 4.63
N THR A 224 -4.65 -2.35 4.69
CA THR A 224 -4.00 -2.90 5.87
C THR A 224 -2.75 -2.09 6.17
N THR A 225 -2.65 -1.58 7.39
CA THR A 225 -1.47 -0.85 7.86
C THR A 225 -0.49 -1.83 8.51
N ARG A 226 0.80 -1.68 8.19
CA ARG A 226 1.88 -2.44 8.80
C ARG A 226 2.69 -1.57 9.75
N VAL A 227 2.96 -2.12 10.94
CA VAL A 227 3.78 -1.51 11.99
C VAL A 227 4.95 -2.43 12.29
N ARG A 228 6.18 -1.90 12.32
CA ARG A 228 7.38 -2.69 12.60
C ARG A 228 8.25 -2.03 13.65
N GLY A 229 8.87 -2.85 14.48
CA GLY A 229 9.90 -2.41 15.42
C GLY A 229 10.10 -3.35 16.61
N PRO A 230 11.08 -3.05 17.47
CA PRO A 230 11.28 -3.83 18.68
C PRO A 230 10.18 -3.55 19.72
N LEU A 231 9.74 -4.62 20.37
CA LEU A 231 8.82 -4.58 21.49
C LEU A 231 9.38 -3.71 22.64
N LEU A 232 8.58 -2.80 23.16
CA LEU A 232 8.93 -1.99 24.33
C LEU A 232 8.30 -2.53 25.61
N GLU A 233 7.00 -2.78 25.57
CA GLU A 233 6.22 -3.25 26.72
C GLU A 233 4.95 -3.95 26.26
N VAL A 234 4.37 -4.78 27.13
CA VAL A 234 3.08 -5.45 26.92
C VAL A 234 2.21 -5.16 28.13
N ASP A 235 0.98 -4.73 27.88
CA ASP A 235 -0.08 -4.62 28.90
C ASP A 235 -1.14 -5.71 28.64
N GLU A 236 -0.98 -6.86 29.27
CA GLU A 236 -1.92 -7.97 29.15
C GLU A 236 -3.32 -7.62 29.68
N THR A 237 -3.42 -6.64 30.59
CA THR A 237 -4.71 -6.21 31.15
C THR A 237 -5.49 -5.33 30.18
N ALA A 238 -4.78 -4.43 29.51
CA ALA A 238 -5.35 -3.58 28.47
C ALA A 238 -5.54 -4.29 27.12
N GLY A 239 -4.88 -5.45 26.92
CA GLY A 239 -4.91 -6.15 25.65
C GLY A 239 -4.05 -5.48 24.59
N GLU A 240 -2.98 -4.79 24.98
CA GLU A 240 -2.13 -4.01 24.09
C GLU A 240 -0.64 -4.22 24.31
N TYR A 241 0.14 -3.82 23.32
CA TYR A 241 1.61 -3.72 23.45
C TYR A 241 2.15 -2.51 22.71
N THR A 242 3.32 -2.02 23.09
CA THR A 242 3.97 -0.87 22.47
C THR A 242 5.23 -1.29 21.74
N VAL A 243 5.41 -0.76 20.53
CA VAL A 243 6.63 -0.90 19.73
C VAL A 243 7.34 0.43 19.51
N ALA A 244 8.67 0.41 19.48
CA ALA A 244 9.44 1.51 18.93
C ALA A 244 9.49 1.35 17.42
N LEU A 245 8.98 2.32 16.67
CA LEU A 245 8.94 2.22 15.20
C LEU A 245 10.35 2.07 14.61
N ARG A 246 10.47 1.12 13.70
CA ARG A 246 11.67 0.86 12.90
C ARG A 246 11.25 0.37 11.51
N PRO A 247 10.78 1.30 10.65
CA PRO A 247 10.36 0.93 9.29
C PRO A 247 11.57 0.48 8.47
N PHE A 248 11.32 -0.24 7.38
CA PHE A 248 12.31 -0.56 6.35
C PHE A 248 13.59 -1.23 6.87
N HIS A 249 13.48 -2.07 7.89
CA HIS A 249 14.63 -2.77 8.52
C HIS A 249 15.69 -1.84 9.16
N HIS A 250 15.32 -0.61 9.52
CA HIS A 250 16.18 0.25 10.32
C HIS A 250 16.47 -0.37 11.68
N ARG A 251 17.74 -0.44 12.05
CA ARG A 251 18.16 -0.94 13.36
C ARG A 251 18.27 0.17 14.41
N HIS A 252 18.42 1.42 13.97
CA HIS A 252 18.63 2.60 14.79
C HIS A 252 17.80 3.78 14.29
N GLY A 253 17.61 4.77 15.17
CA GLY A 253 16.83 5.98 14.90
C GLY A 253 15.65 6.10 15.85
N ASP A 254 15.11 7.28 15.99
CA ASP A 254 13.89 7.53 16.74
C ASP A 254 12.77 7.90 15.76
N PHE A 255 12.01 6.90 15.34
CA PHE A 255 10.86 7.03 14.47
C PHE A 255 9.54 7.16 15.26
N GLY A 256 9.63 7.26 16.59
CA GLY A 256 8.47 7.32 17.47
C GLY A 256 8.04 5.95 18.00
N ARG A 257 6.85 5.93 18.60
CA ARG A 257 6.27 4.74 19.25
C ARG A 257 4.81 4.59 18.85
N VAL A 258 4.33 3.34 18.81
CA VAL A 258 2.93 3.02 18.53
C VAL A 258 2.45 2.01 19.56
N SER A 259 1.27 2.26 20.14
CA SER A 259 0.50 1.25 20.85
C SER A 259 -0.29 0.42 19.82
N VAL A 260 -0.26 -0.88 19.99
CA VAL A 260 -0.91 -1.87 19.14
C VAL A 260 -1.96 -2.59 19.98
N GLN A 261 -3.23 -2.36 19.65
CA GLN A 261 -4.34 -3.08 20.24
C GLN A 261 -4.47 -4.49 19.66
N THR A 262 -4.88 -5.42 20.49
CA THR A 262 -5.12 -6.80 20.08
C THR A 262 -6.53 -7.24 20.46
N THR A 263 -7.08 -8.21 19.73
CA THR A 263 -8.40 -8.78 19.97
C THR A 263 -8.30 -10.30 20.14
N ASP A 264 -9.38 -10.96 20.50
CA ASP A 264 -9.43 -12.44 20.57
C ASP A 264 -9.16 -13.11 19.24
N ASP A 265 -9.37 -12.37 18.12
CA ASP A 265 -9.12 -12.86 16.76
C ASP A 265 -7.72 -12.51 16.24
N THR A 266 -6.94 -11.72 16.97
CA THR A 266 -5.56 -11.39 16.57
C THR A 266 -4.71 -12.66 16.50
N GLU A 267 -4.16 -12.94 15.32
CA GLU A 267 -3.23 -14.05 15.09
C GLU A 267 -1.81 -13.66 15.49
N PHE A 268 -1.14 -14.50 16.25
CA PHE A 268 0.27 -14.32 16.63
C PHE A 268 1.10 -15.48 16.12
N GLU A 269 2.26 -15.18 15.54
CA GLU A 269 3.34 -16.13 15.32
C GLU A 269 4.57 -15.64 16.09
N VAL A 270 4.89 -16.31 17.18
CA VAL A 270 6.01 -15.93 18.06
C VAL A 270 7.05 -17.05 18.06
N ASN A 271 8.25 -16.77 17.56
CA ASN A 271 9.35 -17.73 17.47
C ASN A 271 8.98 -19.04 16.76
N GLY A 272 8.14 -18.96 15.71
CA GLY A 272 7.70 -20.10 14.91
C GLY A 272 6.60 -20.94 15.55
N GLU A 273 5.86 -20.39 16.50
CA GLU A 273 4.68 -21.02 17.12
C GLU A 273 3.47 -20.10 16.98
N SER A 274 2.28 -20.68 16.66
CA SER A 274 1.03 -19.93 16.45
C SER A 274 0.21 -19.84 17.73
N PHE A 275 -0.37 -18.65 17.95
CA PHE A 275 -1.27 -18.35 19.06
C PHE A 275 -2.38 -17.42 18.59
N PHE A 276 -3.44 -17.26 19.41
CA PHE A 276 -4.52 -16.31 19.17
C PHE A 276 -4.85 -15.51 20.43
N GLY A 277 -5.25 -14.27 20.25
CA GLY A 277 -5.75 -13.39 21.31
C GLY A 277 -4.83 -13.30 22.51
N ALA A 278 -5.39 -13.46 23.70
CA ALA A 278 -4.66 -13.33 24.97
C ALA A 278 -3.46 -14.30 25.09
N ALA A 279 -3.54 -15.52 24.55
CA ALA A 279 -2.43 -16.47 24.58
C ALA A 279 -1.24 -15.97 23.75
N GLY A 280 -1.52 -15.34 22.60
CA GLY A 280 -0.49 -14.72 21.76
C GLY A 280 0.17 -13.51 22.44
N LEU A 281 -0.62 -12.68 23.11
CA LEU A 281 -0.10 -11.54 23.86
C LEU A 281 0.80 -11.98 25.02
N GLN A 282 0.45 -13.08 25.71
CA GLN A 282 1.29 -13.71 26.74
C GLN A 282 2.60 -14.27 26.16
N ALA A 283 2.53 -14.93 25.01
CA ALA A 283 3.73 -15.42 24.31
C ALA A 283 4.64 -14.27 23.89
N LEU A 284 4.07 -13.15 23.43
CA LEU A 284 4.80 -11.92 23.10
C LEU A 284 5.45 -11.31 24.35
N ALA A 285 4.73 -11.24 25.49
CA ALA A 285 5.27 -10.78 26.76
C ALA A 285 6.45 -11.65 27.21
N ALA A 286 6.33 -12.97 27.10
CA ALA A 286 7.39 -13.92 27.42
C ALA A 286 8.63 -13.80 26.53
N ALA A 287 8.47 -13.38 25.26
CA ALA A 287 9.59 -13.10 24.35
C ALA A 287 10.42 -11.89 24.80
N GLY A 288 9.82 -10.95 25.54
CA GLY A 288 10.49 -9.87 26.26
C GLY A 288 10.81 -8.63 25.43
N ARG A 289 11.21 -7.58 26.14
CA ARG A 289 11.57 -6.28 25.56
C ARG A 289 12.72 -6.42 24.56
N GLY A 290 12.60 -5.70 23.42
CA GLY A 290 13.59 -5.71 22.35
C GLY A 290 13.33 -6.77 21.29
N THR A 291 12.36 -7.68 21.50
CA THR A 291 11.95 -8.65 20.48
C THR A 291 11.50 -7.91 19.23
N PRO A 292 12.04 -8.23 18.04
CA PRO A 292 11.56 -7.67 16.80
C PRO A 292 10.10 -8.09 16.57
N THR A 293 9.25 -7.14 16.17
CA THR A 293 7.83 -7.38 15.88
C THR A 293 7.43 -6.74 14.55
N VAL A 294 6.48 -7.38 13.87
CA VAL A 294 5.75 -6.84 12.72
C VAL A 294 4.27 -7.10 12.97
N ALA A 295 3.45 -6.07 12.92
CA ALA A 295 2.01 -6.18 13.03
C ALA A 295 1.34 -5.68 11.75
N GLY A 296 0.37 -6.42 11.24
CA GLY A 296 -0.56 -6.02 10.18
C GLY A 296 -1.96 -5.85 10.75
N GLY A 297 -2.64 -4.75 10.40
CA GLY A 297 -3.96 -4.49 10.96
C GLY A 297 -4.59 -3.23 10.37
N LEU A 298 -5.53 -2.64 11.10
CA LEU A 298 -6.25 -1.44 10.70
C LEU A 298 -5.88 -0.26 11.59
N LEU A 299 -5.61 0.88 10.97
CA LEU A 299 -5.44 2.15 11.67
C LEU A 299 -6.75 2.95 11.58
N SER A 300 -7.48 3.05 12.69
CA SER A 300 -8.63 3.93 12.80
C SER A 300 -8.18 5.38 12.95
N VAL A 301 -8.43 6.19 11.95
CA VAL A 301 -8.11 7.63 11.99
C VAL A 301 -8.99 8.37 13.02
N ALA A 302 -10.26 7.95 13.14
CA ALA A 302 -11.21 8.57 14.06
C ALA A 302 -10.87 8.29 15.53
N GLU A 303 -10.49 7.06 15.83
CA GLU A 303 -10.14 6.60 17.18
C GLU A 303 -8.65 6.78 17.49
N ARG A 304 -7.83 6.96 16.45
CA ARG A 304 -6.36 7.06 16.51
C ARG A 304 -5.71 5.83 17.12
N GLU A 305 -6.28 4.68 16.78
CA GLU A 305 -5.94 3.39 17.34
C GLU A 305 -5.54 2.45 16.21
N PHE A 306 -4.46 1.71 16.41
CA PHE A 306 -4.04 0.64 15.51
C PHE A 306 -4.41 -0.71 16.13
N THR A 307 -5.29 -1.46 15.46
CA THR A 307 -5.71 -2.80 15.88
C THR A 307 -5.07 -3.85 15.00
N ALA A 308 -4.28 -4.75 15.59
CA ALA A 308 -3.60 -5.81 14.87
C ALA A 308 -4.54 -6.96 14.52
N ALA A 309 -4.48 -7.42 13.26
CA ALA A 309 -5.06 -8.68 12.82
C ALA A 309 -4.03 -9.82 12.92
N VAL A 310 -2.76 -9.53 12.56
CA VAL A 310 -1.65 -10.50 12.59
C VAL A 310 -0.43 -9.84 13.26
N VAL A 311 0.27 -10.60 14.10
CA VAL A 311 1.51 -10.21 14.77
C VAL A 311 2.58 -11.27 14.58
N LEU A 312 3.70 -10.92 13.99
CA LEU A 312 4.91 -11.75 13.90
C LEU A 312 5.93 -11.24 14.92
N ALA A 313 6.55 -12.13 15.69
CA ALA A 313 7.53 -11.74 16.71
C ALA A 313 8.72 -12.70 16.79
N GLY A 314 9.87 -12.16 17.16
CA GLY A 314 11.11 -12.92 17.33
C GLY A 314 11.61 -13.48 16.00
N SER A 315 11.92 -14.79 15.97
CA SER A 315 12.40 -15.47 14.74
C SER A 315 11.32 -15.61 13.66
N SER A 316 10.05 -15.30 13.98
CA SER A 316 8.97 -15.26 13.00
C SER A 316 9.01 -14.02 12.11
N VAL A 317 9.73 -12.98 12.51
CA VAL A 317 9.90 -11.77 11.69
C VAL A 317 10.90 -12.04 10.57
N PRO A 318 10.54 -11.82 9.29
CA PRO A 318 11.45 -11.99 8.16
C PRO A 318 12.74 -11.17 8.34
N GLY A 319 13.89 -11.82 8.19
CA GLY A 319 15.20 -11.18 8.36
C GLY A 319 15.64 -10.92 9.81
N ALA A 320 14.88 -11.36 10.83
CA ALA A 320 15.26 -11.16 12.23
C ALA A 320 16.27 -12.19 12.75
N GLY A 321 16.22 -13.42 12.29
CA GLY A 321 17.12 -14.50 12.71
C GLY A 321 17.50 -15.44 11.57
N LEU A 322 16.63 -15.60 10.60
CA LEU A 322 16.83 -16.31 9.35
C LEU A 322 16.71 -15.34 8.18
N ASP A 323 17.34 -15.69 7.07
CA ASP A 323 17.08 -14.99 5.81
C ASP A 323 15.63 -15.27 5.38
N ALA A 324 15.06 -14.40 4.58
CA ALA A 324 13.72 -14.61 4.04
C ALA A 324 13.64 -14.31 2.54
N VAL A 325 12.71 -14.98 1.87
CA VAL A 325 12.34 -14.80 0.46
C VAL A 325 10.85 -14.52 0.41
N VAL A 326 10.45 -13.45 -0.28
CA VAL A 326 9.04 -13.05 -0.46
C VAL A 326 8.72 -13.00 -1.94
N GLY A 327 7.71 -13.72 -2.41
CA GLY A 327 7.32 -13.74 -3.82
C GLY A 327 6.18 -14.70 -4.10
N ASN A 328 5.98 -15.07 -5.38
CA ASN A 328 4.98 -16.08 -5.77
C ASN A 328 5.65 -17.37 -6.22
N VAL A 329 5.08 -18.50 -5.85
CA VAL A 329 5.47 -19.81 -6.37
C VAL A 329 5.00 -19.90 -7.82
N ILE A 330 5.93 -19.96 -8.77
CA ILE A 330 5.61 -20.05 -10.20
C ILE A 330 5.76 -21.46 -10.76
N ALA A 331 6.55 -22.31 -10.09
CA ALA A 331 6.73 -23.71 -10.45
C ALA A 331 7.08 -24.53 -9.19
N ARG A 332 6.78 -25.84 -9.22
CA ARG A 332 7.14 -26.77 -8.17
C ARG A 332 7.56 -28.11 -8.77
N ASP A 333 8.75 -28.58 -8.40
CA ASP A 333 9.25 -29.92 -8.75
C ASP A 333 9.57 -30.68 -7.45
N GLY A 334 8.65 -31.55 -7.04
CA GLY A 334 8.71 -32.24 -5.75
C GLY A 334 8.78 -31.26 -4.57
N ASP A 335 9.94 -31.25 -3.90
CA ASP A 335 10.20 -30.38 -2.75
C ASP A 335 10.99 -29.12 -3.11
N VAL A 336 11.14 -28.80 -4.39
CA VAL A 336 11.78 -27.57 -4.87
C VAL A 336 10.72 -26.62 -5.43
N LEU A 337 10.64 -25.43 -4.86
CA LEU A 337 9.79 -24.34 -5.35
C LEU A 337 10.63 -23.36 -6.16
N THR A 338 10.08 -22.84 -7.27
CA THR A 338 10.61 -21.65 -7.94
C THR A 338 9.76 -20.47 -7.50
N VAL A 339 10.39 -19.49 -6.82
CA VAL A 339 9.74 -18.28 -6.32
C VAL A 339 10.19 -17.10 -7.15
N ARG A 340 9.25 -16.42 -7.83
CA ARG A 340 9.50 -15.32 -8.75
C ARG A 340 9.18 -13.96 -8.13
N GLY A 341 9.95 -12.94 -8.59
CA GLY A 341 9.83 -11.57 -8.15
C GLY A 341 10.17 -11.46 -6.68
N ALA A 342 11.22 -12.17 -6.30
CA ALA A 342 11.57 -12.36 -4.92
C ALA A 342 12.22 -11.12 -4.33
N THR A 343 11.66 -10.63 -3.23
CA THR A 343 12.40 -9.76 -2.32
C THR A 343 13.16 -10.66 -1.35
N ILE A 344 14.48 -10.61 -1.43
CA ILE A 344 15.36 -11.32 -0.50
C ILE A 344 15.63 -10.40 0.69
N ILE A 345 15.40 -10.88 1.90
CA ILE A 345 15.59 -10.18 3.16
C ILE A 345 16.66 -10.90 3.98
N PRO A 346 17.95 -10.59 3.80
CA PRO A 346 19.02 -11.20 4.59
C PRO A 346 18.95 -10.74 6.05
N HIS A 347 19.28 -11.62 6.99
CA HIS A 347 19.27 -11.30 8.41
C HIS A 347 20.34 -10.28 8.83
N ASP A 348 21.39 -10.09 8.02
CA ASP A 348 22.55 -9.24 8.31
C ASP A 348 22.73 -8.05 7.37
N ARG A 349 21.93 -7.90 6.33
CA ARG A 349 22.07 -6.89 5.26
C ARG A 349 20.74 -6.27 4.84
N ARG A 350 20.80 -5.37 3.84
CA ARG A 350 19.64 -4.75 3.20
C ARG A 350 18.90 -5.77 2.34
N ALA A 351 17.58 -5.62 2.25
CA ALA A 351 16.75 -6.35 1.29
C ALA A 351 17.13 -5.94 -0.14
N HIS A 352 17.01 -6.87 -1.07
CA HIS A 352 17.24 -6.65 -2.50
C HIS A 352 16.30 -7.50 -3.34
N PHE A 353 16.10 -7.09 -4.59
CA PHE A 353 15.27 -7.81 -5.55
C PHE A 353 16.07 -8.92 -6.24
N HIS A 354 15.38 -10.04 -6.53
CA HIS A 354 15.89 -11.13 -7.35
C HIS A 354 14.76 -11.69 -8.21
N ASP A 355 15.02 -12.02 -9.48
CA ASP A 355 13.95 -12.48 -10.38
C ASP A 355 13.39 -13.84 -9.92
N ASP A 356 14.21 -14.87 -9.94
CA ASP A 356 13.84 -16.23 -9.53
C ASP A 356 14.76 -16.77 -8.44
N VAL A 357 14.15 -17.37 -7.42
CA VAL A 357 14.85 -18.10 -6.35
C VAL A 357 14.34 -19.52 -6.27
N LEU A 358 15.24 -20.51 -6.35
CA LEU A 358 14.91 -21.89 -6.03
C LEU A 358 14.90 -22.07 -4.51
N VAL A 359 13.84 -22.66 -3.98
CA VAL A 359 13.67 -22.91 -2.55
C VAL A 359 13.48 -24.38 -2.31
N GLN A 360 14.38 -24.99 -1.53
CA GLN A 360 14.23 -26.35 -1.04
C GLN A 360 13.38 -26.36 0.23
N ILE A 361 12.24 -27.01 0.20
CA ILE A 361 11.40 -27.33 1.36
C ILE A 361 11.56 -28.80 1.74
N GLY A 362 11.01 -29.22 2.87
CA GLY A 362 11.07 -30.61 3.33
C GLY A 362 10.06 -30.91 4.45
N PRO A 363 10.01 -32.11 4.95
CA PRO A 363 9.01 -32.54 5.93
C PRO A 363 9.07 -31.79 7.28
N ASP A 364 10.22 -31.21 7.60
CA ASP A 364 10.39 -30.38 8.82
C ASP A 364 10.13 -28.87 8.57
N THR A 365 9.80 -28.48 7.34
CA THR A 365 9.41 -27.10 7.01
C THR A 365 8.03 -26.82 7.61
N LYS A 366 7.95 -25.86 8.52
CA LYS A 366 6.68 -25.39 9.10
C LYS A 366 5.89 -24.57 8.08
N VAL A 367 4.59 -24.82 7.97
CA VAL A 367 3.72 -24.08 7.06
C VAL A 367 2.64 -23.32 7.83
N PHE A 368 2.48 -22.04 7.55
CA PHE A 368 1.47 -21.17 8.12
C PHE A 368 0.59 -20.61 7.01
N ARG A 369 -0.69 -20.37 7.29
CA ARG A 369 -1.64 -19.79 6.34
C ARG A 369 -2.35 -18.61 7.00
N ASP A 370 -2.36 -17.45 6.34
CA ASP A 370 -3.01 -16.25 6.86
C ASP A 370 -4.50 -16.49 7.13
N GLY A 371 -4.95 -16.12 8.33
CA GLY A 371 -6.34 -16.25 8.78
C GLY A 371 -6.81 -17.67 9.01
N ASP A 372 -5.92 -18.65 9.07
CA ASP A 372 -6.24 -20.04 9.41
C ASP A 372 -5.83 -20.34 10.86
N ARG A 373 -6.78 -20.85 11.65
CA ARG A 373 -6.52 -21.28 13.03
C ARG A 373 -5.91 -22.70 13.11
N GLN A 374 -5.81 -23.37 11.97
CA GLN A 374 -5.22 -24.69 11.90
C GLN A 374 -3.68 -24.54 11.87
N THR A 375 -3.02 -25.20 12.80
CA THR A 375 -1.56 -25.22 12.85
C THR A 375 -1.02 -26.22 11.83
N ASP A 376 -0.10 -25.75 10.97
CA ASP A 376 0.68 -26.53 10.02
C ASP A 376 -0.15 -27.35 9.01
N PRO A 377 -0.60 -26.74 7.91
CA PRO A 377 -1.31 -27.45 6.84
C PRO A 377 -0.40 -28.41 6.05
N GLY A 378 0.92 -28.42 6.32
CA GLY A 378 1.93 -29.22 5.64
C GLY A 378 2.41 -28.64 4.32
N ILE A 379 3.56 -29.15 3.85
CA ILE A 379 4.19 -28.66 2.61
C ILE A 379 3.35 -28.88 1.35
N ASP A 380 2.46 -29.89 1.36
CA ASP A 380 1.55 -30.16 0.23
C ASP A 380 0.53 -29.05 0.01
N ALA A 381 0.25 -28.22 1.03
CA ALA A 381 -0.62 -27.05 0.89
C ALA A 381 -0.01 -25.95 0.02
N ILE A 382 1.33 -25.96 -0.22
CA ILE A 382 2.01 -24.95 -1.01
C ILE A 382 1.88 -25.32 -2.48
N SER A 383 1.12 -24.53 -3.26
CA SER A 383 0.87 -24.79 -4.67
C SER A 383 1.31 -23.64 -5.58
N ILE A 384 1.19 -23.86 -6.88
CA ILE A 384 1.51 -22.86 -7.91
C ILE A 384 0.56 -21.66 -7.77
N GLY A 385 1.09 -20.47 -7.94
CA GLY A 385 0.36 -19.21 -7.76
C GLY A 385 0.39 -18.67 -6.32
N GLN A 386 0.75 -19.49 -5.32
CA GLN A 386 0.74 -19.10 -3.93
C GLN A 386 1.74 -17.97 -3.64
N ARG A 387 1.25 -16.86 -3.06
CA ARG A 387 2.10 -15.81 -2.48
C ARG A 387 2.66 -16.29 -1.15
N VAL A 388 3.99 -16.20 -0.98
CA VAL A 388 4.69 -16.75 0.18
C VAL A 388 5.70 -15.79 0.78
N THR A 389 5.91 -15.94 2.09
CA THR A 389 7.11 -15.50 2.79
C THR A 389 7.81 -16.76 3.34
N ILE A 390 8.99 -17.03 2.86
CA ILE A 390 9.77 -18.21 3.21
C ILE A 390 10.95 -17.79 4.08
N ARG A 391 11.14 -18.44 5.21
CA ARG A 391 12.28 -18.20 6.13
C ARG A 391 13.19 -19.42 6.12
N GLY A 392 14.50 -19.19 6.00
CA GLY A 392 15.48 -20.26 5.89
C GLY A 392 16.92 -19.73 5.84
N SER A 393 17.76 -20.42 5.12
CA SER A 393 19.17 -20.07 4.96
C SER A 393 19.53 -19.88 3.48
N GLY A 394 20.01 -18.70 3.14
CA GLY A 394 20.53 -18.40 1.82
C GLY A 394 22.04 -18.62 1.73
N PRO A 395 22.58 -19.02 0.55
CA PRO A 395 24.03 -19.08 0.34
C PRO A 395 24.67 -17.69 0.43
N ALA A 396 25.97 -17.63 0.74
CA ALA A 396 26.67 -16.35 0.88
C ALA A 396 26.63 -15.49 -0.40
N ALA A 397 26.54 -16.10 -1.58
CA ALA A 397 26.42 -15.42 -2.87
C ALA A 397 25.09 -14.64 -3.01
N MET A 398 24.01 -15.12 -2.39
CA MET A 398 22.70 -14.48 -2.34
C MET A 398 22.72 -13.11 -1.65
N ARG A 399 23.79 -12.81 -0.93
CA ARG A 399 23.93 -11.63 -0.10
C ARG A 399 24.62 -10.46 -0.80
N SER A 400 25.01 -10.58 -2.07
CA SER A 400 25.96 -9.65 -2.67
C SER A 400 25.46 -8.83 -3.85
N THR A 401 24.43 -9.21 -4.61
CA THR A 401 24.05 -8.48 -5.84
C THR A 401 22.58 -8.69 -6.23
N SER A 402 21.98 -7.62 -6.71
CA SER A 402 20.75 -7.55 -7.51
C SER A 402 21.06 -7.84 -8.99
N ASP A 403 21.73 -8.95 -9.32
CA ASP A 403 21.98 -9.31 -10.72
C ASP A 403 20.90 -10.27 -11.21
N ALA A 404 20.03 -9.82 -12.12
CA ALA A 404 19.06 -10.64 -12.80
C ALA A 404 19.69 -11.80 -13.60
N ASP A 405 20.98 -11.69 -13.94
CA ASP A 405 21.78 -12.69 -14.66
C ASP A 405 22.57 -13.64 -13.73
N SER A 406 22.34 -13.59 -12.41
CA SER A 406 23.08 -14.45 -11.47
C SER A 406 22.62 -15.91 -11.57
N PRO A 407 23.52 -16.89 -11.30
CA PRO A 407 23.15 -18.30 -11.35
C PRO A 407 22.05 -18.60 -10.34
N GLN A 408 21.17 -19.55 -10.69
CA GLN A 408 20.07 -20.00 -9.82
C GLN A 408 20.52 -20.21 -8.38
N ILE A 409 19.88 -19.49 -7.47
CA ILE A 409 20.17 -19.53 -6.03
C ILE A 409 19.25 -20.58 -5.40
N LEU A 410 19.87 -21.56 -4.73
CA LEU A 410 19.11 -22.51 -3.91
C LEU A 410 19.07 -22.00 -2.47
N PHE A 411 17.86 -21.67 -2.02
CA PHE A 411 17.55 -21.26 -0.66
C PHE A 411 17.07 -22.48 0.14
N ASP A 412 17.67 -22.75 1.29
CA ASP A 412 17.33 -23.90 2.12
C ASP A 412 16.30 -23.51 3.18
N ALA A 413 15.08 -24.01 3.03
CA ALA A 413 13.97 -23.86 3.97
C ALA A 413 13.56 -25.20 4.64
N THR A 414 14.36 -26.26 4.49
CA THR A 414 14.03 -27.60 5.02
C THR A 414 13.80 -27.63 6.54
N ALA A 415 14.52 -26.82 7.31
CA ALA A 415 14.31 -26.59 8.74
C ALA A 415 13.73 -25.19 9.01
N GLY A 416 13.17 -24.55 8.00
CA GLY A 416 12.64 -23.20 8.02
C GLY A 416 11.13 -23.15 8.17
N ALA A 417 10.52 -22.12 7.55
CA ALA A 417 9.08 -21.94 7.56
C ALA A 417 8.59 -21.24 6.29
N VAL A 418 7.39 -21.60 5.85
CA VAL A 418 6.65 -20.94 4.77
C VAL A 418 5.36 -20.35 5.34
N ARG A 419 5.14 -19.04 5.16
CA ARG A 419 3.86 -18.40 5.41
C ARG A 419 3.18 -18.15 4.08
N MET A 420 2.01 -18.74 3.91
CA MET A 420 1.13 -18.59 2.76
C MET A 420 0.23 -17.37 2.97
N HIS A 421 0.34 -16.39 2.08
CA HIS A 421 -0.49 -15.19 2.09
C HIS A 421 -1.71 -15.34 1.20
N VAL A 422 -2.74 -14.55 1.46
CA VAL A 422 -3.88 -14.43 0.56
C VAL A 422 -3.38 -14.02 -0.82
N THR A 423 -3.68 -14.82 -1.83
CA THR A 423 -3.32 -14.61 -3.24
C THR A 423 -4.48 -13.94 -3.97
N HIS A 424 -4.17 -13.04 -4.89
CA HIS A 424 -5.14 -12.31 -5.68
C HIS A 424 -5.13 -12.80 -7.12
N LEU A 425 -6.31 -13.21 -7.62
CA LEU A 425 -6.52 -13.58 -9.02
C LEU A 425 -7.27 -12.47 -9.73
N SER A 426 -6.98 -12.27 -11.01
CA SER A 426 -7.80 -11.48 -11.92
C SER A 426 -7.97 -12.22 -13.25
N GLY A 427 -9.16 -12.10 -13.83
CA GLY A 427 -9.51 -12.80 -15.06
C GLY A 427 -10.88 -12.39 -15.58
N ILE A 428 -11.34 -13.14 -16.57
CA ILE A 428 -12.65 -12.98 -17.20
C ILE A 428 -13.51 -14.19 -16.83
N VAL A 429 -14.73 -13.96 -16.41
CA VAL A 429 -15.68 -15.04 -16.09
C VAL A 429 -16.01 -15.84 -17.36
N ASN A 430 -15.78 -17.15 -17.33
CA ASN A 430 -16.21 -18.11 -18.35
C ASN A 430 -17.59 -18.66 -18.01
N ALA A 431 -17.78 -19.12 -16.77
CA ALA A 431 -19.02 -19.74 -16.31
C ALA A 431 -19.24 -19.47 -14.81
N VAL A 432 -20.50 -19.48 -14.39
CA VAL A 432 -20.90 -19.44 -12.98
C VAL A 432 -21.83 -20.59 -12.71
N VAL A 433 -21.47 -21.42 -11.75
CA VAL A 433 -22.31 -22.53 -11.27
C VAL A 433 -22.44 -22.42 -9.73
N PRO A 434 -23.44 -23.07 -9.10
CA PRO A 434 -23.57 -22.98 -7.65
C PRO A 434 -22.30 -23.45 -6.92
N GLY A 435 -21.67 -22.53 -6.18
CA GLY A 435 -20.45 -22.79 -5.39
C GLY A 435 -19.15 -22.73 -6.18
N GLN A 436 -19.16 -22.35 -7.47
CA GLN A 436 -17.98 -22.29 -8.32
C GLN A 436 -18.08 -21.16 -9.36
N VAL A 437 -16.96 -20.53 -9.65
CA VAL A 437 -16.77 -19.61 -10.79
C VAL A 437 -15.57 -20.09 -11.59
N ASP A 438 -15.76 -20.29 -12.90
CA ASP A 438 -14.69 -20.61 -13.83
C ASP A 438 -14.26 -19.32 -14.55
N ILE A 439 -12.96 -19.09 -14.64
CA ILE A 439 -12.42 -17.88 -15.26
C ILE A 439 -11.33 -18.21 -16.30
N ALA A 440 -11.23 -17.37 -17.32
CA ALA A 440 -9.99 -17.24 -18.06
C ALA A 440 -9.03 -16.41 -17.20
N LEU A 441 -8.10 -17.10 -16.52
CA LEU A 441 -7.13 -16.48 -15.62
C LEU A 441 -6.16 -15.61 -16.41
N GLN A 442 -6.00 -14.36 -16.02
CA GLN A 442 -5.08 -13.44 -16.69
C GLN A 442 -3.88 -13.10 -15.82
N ALA A 443 -4.07 -12.96 -14.51
CA ALA A 443 -2.96 -12.69 -13.61
C ALA A 443 -3.19 -13.25 -12.21
N ILE A 444 -2.08 -13.56 -11.54
CA ILE A 444 -1.97 -13.90 -10.12
C ILE A 444 -1.05 -12.85 -9.47
N ASP A 445 -1.54 -12.13 -8.46
CA ASP A 445 -0.82 -11.04 -7.79
C ASP A 445 -0.14 -10.09 -8.81
N ARG A 446 -0.89 -9.68 -9.84
CA ARG A 446 -0.47 -8.77 -10.95
C ARG A 446 0.53 -9.37 -11.94
N ARG A 447 0.99 -10.61 -11.73
CA ARG A 447 1.84 -11.32 -12.68
C ARG A 447 0.99 -12.05 -13.70
N ARG A 448 1.36 -12.00 -14.94
CA ARG A 448 0.67 -12.68 -16.04
C ARG A 448 0.56 -14.19 -15.76
N ALA A 449 -0.59 -14.77 -16.11
CA ALA A 449 -0.84 -16.20 -15.89
C ALA A 449 0.14 -17.11 -16.66
N ASP A 450 0.70 -16.65 -17.78
CA ASP A 450 1.62 -17.41 -18.63
C ASP A 450 3.04 -17.59 -18.04
N VAL A 451 3.36 -16.92 -16.93
CA VAL A 451 4.64 -17.13 -16.21
C VAL A 451 4.57 -18.29 -15.21
N PHE A 452 3.36 -18.84 -14.93
CA PHE A 452 3.14 -19.91 -13.98
C PHE A 452 3.10 -21.27 -14.68
N ASP A 453 3.88 -22.21 -14.20
CA ASP A 453 3.86 -23.60 -14.67
C ASP A 453 2.94 -24.43 -13.76
N PHE A 454 1.71 -24.64 -14.19
CA PHE A 454 0.68 -25.35 -13.42
C PHE A 454 0.86 -26.88 -13.42
N SER A 455 1.92 -27.41 -14.01
CA SER A 455 2.19 -28.85 -14.03
C SER A 455 2.25 -29.43 -12.60
N GLY A 456 1.53 -30.51 -12.37
CA GLY A 456 1.48 -31.24 -11.09
C GLY A 456 0.50 -30.65 -10.07
N THR A 457 -0.29 -29.61 -10.42
CA THR A 457 -1.33 -29.09 -9.52
C THR A 457 -2.49 -30.06 -9.34
N GLY A 458 -2.75 -30.94 -10.33
CA GLY A 458 -3.75 -31.99 -10.28
C GLY A 458 -3.16 -33.38 -9.95
N ALA A 459 -4.02 -34.33 -9.65
CA ALA A 459 -3.62 -35.73 -9.42
C ALA A 459 -3.06 -36.44 -10.68
N SER A 460 -3.26 -35.84 -11.85
CA SER A 460 -2.72 -36.27 -13.14
C SER A 460 -2.63 -35.06 -14.07
N PRO A 461 -1.80 -35.12 -15.14
CA PRO A 461 -1.65 -33.97 -16.06
C PRO A 461 -2.96 -33.49 -16.72
N ASP A 462 -3.96 -34.35 -16.85
CA ASP A 462 -5.29 -33.99 -17.39
C ASP A 462 -6.14 -33.21 -16.38
N LEU A 463 -5.72 -33.16 -15.11
CA LEU A 463 -6.38 -32.47 -14.00
C LEU A 463 -5.54 -31.28 -13.51
N ASP A 464 -4.40 -31.00 -14.12
CA ASP A 464 -3.62 -29.82 -13.81
C ASP A 464 -4.44 -28.55 -14.13
N ALA A 465 -4.26 -27.53 -13.31
CA ALA A 465 -4.97 -26.26 -13.46
C ALA A 465 -4.77 -25.67 -14.85
N ASP A 466 -5.87 -25.31 -15.52
CA ASP A 466 -5.88 -24.69 -16.85
C ASP A 466 -6.16 -23.20 -16.73
N PRO A 467 -5.20 -22.31 -17.01
CA PRO A 467 -5.45 -20.87 -16.98
C PRO A 467 -6.56 -20.43 -17.96
N GLY A 468 -6.85 -21.21 -19.01
CA GLY A 468 -7.96 -20.92 -19.92
C GLY A 468 -9.34 -21.20 -19.31
N ASN A 469 -9.40 -22.08 -18.30
CA ASN A 469 -10.61 -22.42 -17.55
C ASN A 469 -10.29 -22.74 -16.10
N TYR A 470 -9.82 -21.73 -15.37
CA TYR A 470 -9.39 -21.85 -13.99
C TYR A 470 -10.59 -21.94 -13.03
N GLU A 471 -10.71 -23.06 -12.31
CA GLU A 471 -11.89 -23.42 -11.50
C GLU A 471 -11.75 -22.93 -10.07
N ILE A 472 -12.64 -22.02 -9.64
CA ILE A 472 -12.60 -21.38 -8.33
C ILE A 472 -13.77 -21.87 -7.49
N ALA A 473 -13.48 -22.61 -6.44
CA ALA A 473 -14.48 -22.94 -5.42
C ALA A 473 -14.83 -21.68 -4.61
N THR A 474 -16.10 -21.32 -4.59
CA THR A 474 -16.63 -20.12 -3.91
C THR A 474 -17.57 -20.46 -2.74
N GLY A 475 -17.89 -21.73 -2.56
CA GLY A 475 -18.76 -22.19 -1.49
C GLY A 475 -20.11 -21.47 -1.48
N ASN A 476 -20.39 -20.69 -0.43
CA ASN A 476 -21.65 -19.96 -0.25
C ASN A 476 -21.54 -18.46 -0.58
N LEU A 477 -20.49 -18.01 -1.28
CA LEU A 477 -20.38 -16.61 -1.68
C LEU A 477 -21.50 -16.25 -2.65
N ALA A 478 -22.00 -15.00 -2.56
CA ALA A 478 -23.01 -14.49 -3.47
C ALA A 478 -22.42 -14.28 -4.86
N LEU A 479 -23.01 -14.92 -5.88
CA LEU A 479 -22.55 -14.88 -7.27
C LEU A 479 -23.64 -14.35 -8.22
N ALA A 480 -24.68 -13.69 -7.69
CA ALA A 480 -25.84 -13.30 -8.49
C ALA A 480 -25.52 -12.25 -9.57
N ASP A 481 -24.50 -11.44 -9.34
CA ASP A 481 -24.12 -10.32 -10.20
C ASP A 481 -22.99 -10.67 -11.18
N PHE A 482 -22.51 -11.93 -11.15
CA PHE A 482 -21.43 -12.38 -12.04
C PHE A 482 -21.99 -12.84 -13.39
N ALA A 483 -21.38 -12.36 -14.47
CA ALA A 483 -21.78 -12.69 -15.84
C ALA A 483 -20.57 -13.12 -16.68
N ALA A 484 -20.76 -14.12 -17.54
CA ALA A 484 -19.74 -14.55 -18.48
C ALA A 484 -19.26 -13.39 -19.37
N GLY A 485 -17.97 -13.33 -19.61
CA GLY A 485 -17.32 -12.28 -20.37
C GLY A 485 -16.98 -10.99 -19.57
N LYS A 486 -17.36 -10.91 -18.29
CA LYS A 486 -17.06 -9.74 -17.45
C LYS A 486 -15.78 -9.97 -16.61
N PRO A 487 -15.02 -8.90 -16.31
CA PRO A 487 -13.86 -8.99 -15.42
C PRO A 487 -14.25 -9.40 -14.01
N VAL A 488 -13.37 -10.13 -13.35
CA VAL A 488 -13.53 -10.55 -11.96
C VAL A 488 -12.20 -10.51 -11.23
N ALA A 489 -12.23 -10.18 -9.95
CA ALA A 489 -11.11 -10.34 -9.04
C ALA A 489 -11.49 -11.29 -7.91
N VAL A 490 -10.58 -12.21 -7.57
CA VAL A 490 -10.80 -13.22 -6.52
C VAL A 490 -9.63 -13.20 -5.55
N ARG A 491 -9.92 -13.33 -4.27
CA ARG A 491 -8.91 -13.47 -3.21
C ARG A 491 -9.10 -14.78 -2.49
N GLY A 492 -8.01 -15.49 -2.23
CA GLY A 492 -8.07 -16.79 -1.57
C GLY A 492 -6.72 -17.48 -1.59
N PHE A 493 -6.77 -18.79 -1.76
CA PHE A 493 -5.58 -19.64 -1.80
C PHE A 493 -5.69 -20.65 -2.94
N PRO A 494 -4.60 -20.94 -3.68
CA PRO A 494 -4.55 -22.11 -4.55
C PRO A 494 -4.92 -23.38 -3.77
N GLU A 495 -5.52 -24.36 -4.46
CA GLU A 495 -5.74 -25.67 -3.90
C GLU A 495 -4.38 -26.36 -3.62
N ALA A 496 -4.35 -27.32 -2.69
CA ALA A 496 -3.13 -28.03 -2.36
C ALA A 496 -2.51 -28.68 -3.61
N PHE A 497 -1.18 -28.72 -3.67
CA PHE A 497 -0.46 -29.29 -4.81
C PHE A 497 -0.85 -30.75 -5.02
N GLY A 498 -1.24 -31.10 -6.24
CA GLY A 498 -1.74 -32.42 -6.61
C GLY A 498 -3.23 -32.65 -6.31
N ALA A 499 -3.98 -31.67 -5.88
CA ALA A 499 -5.39 -31.82 -5.48
C ALA A 499 -6.41 -31.09 -6.40
N ALA A 500 -5.95 -30.34 -7.41
CA ALA A 500 -6.86 -29.75 -8.41
C ALA A 500 -7.62 -30.84 -9.19
N PRO A 501 -8.85 -30.55 -9.71
CA PRO A 501 -9.70 -29.40 -9.47
C PRO A 501 -10.50 -29.51 -8.16
N PRO A 502 -11.06 -28.42 -7.60
CA PRO A 502 -10.93 -27.05 -8.07
C PRO A 502 -9.51 -26.53 -7.95
N ASP A 503 -9.15 -25.48 -8.71
CA ASP A 503 -7.79 -24.94 -8.75
C ASP A 503 -7.52 -23.97 -7.60
N PHE A 504 -8.59 -23.34 -7.09
CA PHE A 504 -8.50 -22.27 -6.12
C PHE A 504 -9.68 -22.22 -5.16
N ASN A 505 -9.39 -21.92 -3.90
CA ASN A 505 -10.38 -21.68 -2.85
C ASN A 505 -10.60 -20.19 -2.66
N GLY A 506 -11.66 -19.64 -3.26
CA GLY A 506 -12.03 -18.25 -3.16
C GLY A 506 -12.62 -17.93 -1.78
N ARG A 507 -12.04 -16.92 -1.10
CA ARG A 507 -12.56 -16.36 0.16
C ARG A 507 -13.35 -15.07 -0.07
N THR A 508 -13.02 -14.33 -1.12
CA THR A 508 -13.72 -13.12 -1.55
C THR A 508 -13.72 -13.07 -3.06
N VAL A 509 -14.88 -12.81 -3.63
CA VAL A 509 -15.05 -12.61 -5.08
C VAL A 509 -15.61 -11.20 -5.28
N ILE A 510 -15.01 -10.44 -6.19
CA ILE A 510 -15.35 -9.05 -6.49
C ILE A 510 -15.82 -9.00 -7.94
N ASP A 511 -17.05 -8.59 -8.17
CA ASP A 511 -17.63 -8.48 -9.50
C ASP A 511 -17.07 -7.29 -10.30
N PHE A 512 -17.40 -7.23 -11.59
CA PHE A 512 -16.88 -6.21 -12.49
C PHE A 512 -17.30 -4.78 -12.12
N THR A 513 -18.40 -4.59 -11.38
CA THR A 513 -18.88 -3.27 -10.96
C THR A 513 -18.06 -2.71 -9.80
N GLU A 514 -17.42 -3.58 -9.04
CA GLU A 514 -16.57 -3.24 -7.90
C GLU A 514 -15.06 -3.39 -8.21
N VAL A 515 -14.70 -3.96 -9.38
CA VAL A 515 -13.29 -4.10 -9.78
C VAL A 515 -12.69 -2.72 -9.98
N ARG A 516 -11.60 -2.48 -9.27
CA ARG A 516 -10.87 -1.21 -9.38
C ARG A 516 -10.32 -1.03 -10.78
N SER A 517 -10.51 0.16 -11.29
CA SER A 517 -10.10 0.57 -12.61
C SER A 517 -9.12 1.73 -12.53
N ALA A 518 -8.21 1.77 -13.49
CA ALA A 518 -7.31 2.88 -13.72
C ALA A 518 -7.55 3.44 -15.11
N LEU A 519 -7.63 4.76 -15.24
CA LEU A 519 -7.68 5.45 -16.52
C LEU A 519 -6.39 6.24 -16.68
N GLY A 520 -5.71 6.08 -17.82
CA GLY A 520 -4.53 6.83 -18.18
C GLY A 520 -4.65 7.40 -19.60
N VAL A 521 -4.38 8.69 -19.74
CA VAL A 521 -4.29 9.35 -21.04
C VAL A 521 -3.09 10.31 -21.05
N GLY A 522 -2.32 10.30 -22.14
CA GLY A 522 -1.23 11.22 -22.43
C GLY A 522 -1.51 11.99 -23.71
N TRP A 523 -1.03 13.22 -23.77
CA TRP A 523 -1.17 14.11 -24.93
C TRP A 523 0.21 14.58 -25.44
N GLY A 524 1.21 13.70 -25.37
CA GLY A 524 2.56 13.97 -25.86
C GLY A 524 3.31 15.07 -25.12
N SER A 525 4.50 15.41 -25.62
CA SER A 525 5.38 16.40 -24.99
C SER A 525 4.80 17.81 -24.96
N ASP A 526 4.02 18.17 -26.00
CA ASP A 526 3.46 19.52 -26.14
C ASP A 526 2.09 19.65 -25.46
N GLY A 527 1.46 18.53 -25.12
CA GLY A 527 0.14 18.48 -24.51
C GLY A 527 -0.99 18.97 -25.43
N THR A 528 -2.15 19.23 -24.84
CA THR A 528 -3.31 19.82 -25.52
C THR A 528 -4.00 20.86 -24.66
N THR A 529 -4.47 21.96 -25.26
CA THR A 529 -5.27 22.98 -24.58
C THR A 529 -6.76 22.60 -24.50
N ALA A 530 -7.19 21.54 -25.19
CA ALA A 530 -8.58 21.08 -25.24
C ALA A 530 -8.67 19.56 -24.96
N PRO A 531 -8.31 19.08 -23.76
CA PRO A 531 -8.32 17.67 -23.40
C PRO A 531 -9.75 17.10 -23.22
N PHE A 532 -10.72 17.99 -22.96
CA PHE A 532 -12.09 17.62 -22.63
C PHE A 532 -13.10 18.26 -23.60
N LEU A 533 -14.13 17.50 -23.96
CA LEU A 533 -15.31 17.99 -24.71
C LEU A 533 -16.19 18.91 -23.84
N SER A 534 -16.23 18.64 -22.53
CA SER A 534 -16.89 19.50 -21.54
C SER A 534 -16.29 19.31 -20.16
N MET A 535 -16.34 20.36 -19.35
CA MET A 535 -15.92 20.37 -17.94
C MET A 535 -16.99 21.04 -17.10
N GLY A 536 -17.29 20.50 -15.93
CA GLY A 536 -18.25 21.07 -14.99
C GLY A 536 -18.26 20.35 -13.65
N ALA A 537 -19.03 20.91 -12.71
CA ALA A 537 -19.14 20.42 -11.35
C ALA A 537 -19.60 18.97 -11.23
N ASP A 538 -20.38 18.48 -12.21
CA ASP A 538 -20.94 17.13 -12.21
C ASP A 538 -20.04 16.10 -12.94
N GLY A 539 -19.02 16.55 -13.67
CA GLY A 539 -18.11 15.66 -14.39
C GLY A 539 -17.30 16.35 -15.49
N LEU A 540 -16.33 15.59 -16.01
CA LEU A 540 -15.53 15.93 -17.17
C LEU A 540 -15.86 14.91 -18.28
N VAL A 541 -15.93 15.35 -19.54
CA VAL A 541 -16.06 14.46 -20.69
C VAL A 541 -14.75 14.52 -21.45
N LEU A 542 -13.97 13.44 -21.40
CA LEU A 542 -12.68 13.31 -22.10
C LEU A 542 -12.90 13.28 -23.61
N ASP A 543 -12.06 13.98 -24.36
CA ASP A 543 -12.03 13.88 -25.82
C ASP A 543 -11.18 12.66 -26.23
N ASN A 544 -11.81 11.49 -26.34
CA ASN A 544 -11.14 10.24 -26.76
C ASN A 544 -10.59 10.27 -28.18
N GLN A 545 -10.99 11.24 -29.00
CA GLN A 545 -10.54 11.41 -30.39
C GLN A 545 -9.56 12.58 -30.55
N ASN A 546 -9.06 13.12 -29.43
CA ASN A 546 -8.11 14.22 -29.47
C ASN A 546 -6.83 13.78 -30.22
N PRO A 547 -6.41 14.52 -31.27
CA PRO A 547 -5.27 14.14 -32.10
C PRO A 547 -3.92 14.18 -31.39
N ALA A 548 -3.84 14.80 -30.21
CA ALA A 548 -2.64 14.82 -29.38
C ALA A 548 -2.47 13.57 -28.51
N ILE A 549 -3.47 12.67 -28.45
CA ILE A 549 -3.37 11.43 -27.67
C ILE A 549 -2.19 10.61 -28.18
N ASP A 550 -1.34 10.19 -27.26
CA ASP A 550 -0.14 9.40 -27.50
C ASP A 550 -0.30 7.92 -27.04
N GLU A 551 0.80 7.27 -26.69
CA GLU A 551 0.84 5.85 -26.30
C GLU A 551 0.03 5.52 -25.04
N ARG A 552 -0.23 6.50 -24.16
CA ARG A 552 -1.05 6.31 -22.95
C ARG A 552 -2.50 6.68 -23.27
N HIS A 553 -3.34 5.70 -23.55
CA HIS A 553 -4.75 5.92 -23.88
C HIS A 553 -5.62 4.71 -23.49
N TYR A 554 -5.65 4.36 -22.22
CA TYR A 554 -6.31 3.14 -21.78
C TYR A 554 -7.18 3.33 -20.53
N ILE A 555 -8.20 2.46 -20.42
CA ILE A 555 -8.80 2.10 -19.15
C ILE A 555 -8.36 0.67 -18.83
N ARG A 556 -7.73 0.48 -17.67
CA ARG A 556 -7.37 -0.84 -17.13
C ARG A 556 -8.41 -1.22 -16.08
N GLN A 557 -9.14 -2.30 -16.32
CA GLN A 557 -10.11 -2.87 -15.40
C GLN A 557 -9.63 -4.27 -14.98
N GLY A 558 -9.00 -4.37 -13.82
CA GLY A 558 -8.19 -5.53 -13.48
C GLY A 558 -7.04 -5.67 -14.47
N THR A 559 -7.02 -6.78 -15.22
CA THR A 559 -6.05 -7.03 -16.30
C THR A 559 -6.57 -6.70 -17.70
N VAL A 560 -7.84 -6.32 -17.83
CA VAL A 560 -8.43 -5.93 -19.11
C VAL A 560 -8.01 -4.52 -19.45
N LEU A 561 -7.39 -4.34 -20.62
CA LEU A 561 -7.09 -3.04 -21.20
C LEU A 561 -8.12 -2.68 -22.25
N ILE A 562 -8.75 -1.52 -22.07
CA ILE A 562 -9.71 -0.93 -23.01
C ILE A 562 -9.02 0.26 -23.65
N ASP A 563 -8.89 0.25 -24.95
CA ASP A 563 -8.36 1.37 -25.72
C ASP A 563 -9.38 2.50 -25.78
N LEU A 564 -9.04 3.65 -25.19
CA LEU A 564 -9.89 4.83 -25.18
C LEU A 564 -10.21 5.34 -26.58
N THR A 565 -9.25 5.24 -27.51
CA THR A 565 -9.41 5.74 -28.88
C THR A 565 -10.34 4.87 -29.73
N ALA A 566 -10.60 3.64 -29.28
CA ALA A 566 -11.57 2.74 -29.91
C ALA A 566 -13.03 2.98 -29.46
N LEU A 567 -13.25 3.84 -28.46
CA LEU A 567 -14.59 4.17 -27.98
C LEU A 567 -15.24 5.26 -28.85
N ASP A 568 -16.48 5.03 -29.28
CA ASP A 568 -17.22 5.92 -30.20
C ASP A 568 -17.56 7.30 -29.60
N SER A 569 -17.58 7.43 -28.27
CA SER A 569 -17.94 8.66 -27.56
C SER A 569 -16.90 9.00 -26.51
N GLY A 570 -16.90 10.26 -26.07
CA GLY A 570 -16.04 10.69 -24.96
C GLY A 570 -16.36 9.93 -23.67
N THR A 571 -15.32 9.55 -22.92
CA THR A 571 -15.49 8.92 -21.60
C THR A 571 -15.89 9.97 -20.59
N THR A 572 -16.99 9.75 -19.89
CA THR A 572 -17.47 10.66 -18.84
C THR A 572 -16.83 10.30 -17.51
N ILE A 573 -16.14 11.25 -16.91
CA ILE A 573 -15.48 11.09 -15.60
C ILE A 573 -16.31 11.83 -14.56
N VAL A 574 -16.80 11.13 -13.54
CA VAL A 574 -17.68 11.68 -12.51
C VAL A 574 -17.11 11.44 -11.11
N PRO A 575 -17.44 12.30 -10.12
CA PRO A 575 -17.18 11.98 -8.72
C PRO A 575 -18.10 10.85 -8.23
N PRO A 576 -17.70 10.05 -7.22
CA PRO A 576 -18.59 9.08 -6.59
C PRO A 576 -19.70 9.80 -5.82
N GLY A 577 -20.87 9.18 -5.74
CA GLY A 577 -22.01 9.73 -4.99
C GLY A 577 -21.80 9.77 -3.47
N SER A 578 -20.79 9.06 -2.97
CA SER A 578 -20.39 9.03 -1.55
C SER A 578 -18.96 8.49 -1.44
N GLY A 579 -18.35 8.67 -0.29
CA GLY A 579 -16.97 8.27 -0.04
C GLY A 579 -15.99 9.45 -0.06
N ARG A 580 -14.73 9.13 0.13
CA ARG A 580 -13.64 10.12 0.10
C ARG A 580 -13.07 10.21 -1.30
N THR A 581 -12.67 11.39 -1.67
CA THR A 581 -12.13 11.69 -3.00
C THR A 581 -10.88 12.55 -2.89
N LEU A 582 -10.02 12.45 -3.90
CA LEU A 582 -8.82 13.26 -4.01
C LEU A 582 -8.58 13.62 -5.47
N TYR A 583 -8.59 14.92 -5.76
CA TYR A 583 -8.36 15.45 -7.09
C TYR A 583 -7.11 16.33 -7.08
N VAL A 584 -6.35 16.32 -8.18
CA VAL A 584 -5.04 16.94 -8.21
C VAL A 584 -4.82 17.68 -9.53
N ILE A 585 -4.31 18.89 -9.43
CA ILE A 585 -3.70 19.62 -10.53
C ILE A 585 -2.20 19.71 -10.25
N LYS A 586 -1.40 19.15 -11.16
CA LYS A 586 0.06 19.14 -11.08
C LYS A 586 0.64 20.04 -12.16
N THR A 587 1.64 20.84 -11.79
CA THR A 587 2.56 21.52 -12.71
C THR A 587 3.98 21.02 -12.50
N ALA A 588 4.97 21.53 -13.21
CA ALA A 588 6.37 21.12 -13.03
C ALA A 588 6.85 21.31 -11.58
N ASP A 589 6.47 22.41 -10.94
CA ASP A 589 7.00 22.82 -9.64
C ASP A 589 6.03 22.64 -8.48
N SER A 590 4.76 22.32 -8.74
CA SER A 590 3.73 22.28 -7.69
C SER A 590 2.67 21.21 -7.94
N LEU A 591 2.04 20.78 -6.83
CA LEU A 591 0.91 19.89 -6.84
C LEU A 591 -0.15 20.47 -5.90
N ARG A 592 -1.35 20.80 -6.46
CA ARG A 592 -2.51 21.30 -5.72
C ARG A 592 -3.54 20.19 -5.58
N GLN A 593 -4.02 19.98 -4.36
CA GLN A 593 -4.98 18.92 -4.04
C GLN A 593 -6.34 19.48 -3.67
N TYR A 594 -7.41 18.77 -4.02
CA TYR A 594 -8.81 19.09 -3.78
C TYR A 594 -9.54 17.83 -3.31
N THR A 595 -10.48 17.97 -2.39
CA THR A 595 -11.44 16.91 -2.01
C THR A 595 -12.83 17.17 -2.57
N ASP A 596 -13.05 18.36 -3.13
CA ASP A 596 -14.30 18.75 -3.80
C ASP A 596 -14.09 18.76 -5.33
N PHE A 597 -14.92 17.99 -6.04
CA PHE A 597 -14.79 17.87 -7.50
C PHE A 597 -15.13 19.17 -8.24
N ALA A 598 -16.11 19.94 -7.73
CA ALA A 598 -16.50 21.18 -8.37
C ALA A 598 -15.37 22.22 -8.27
N GLU A 599 -14.74 22.35 -7.11
CA GLU A 599 -13.58 23.23 -6.92
C GLU A 599 -12.41 22.82 -7.83
N PHE A 600 -12.14 21.51 -7.93
CA PHE A 600 -11.12 21.00 -8.83
C PHE A 600 -11.44 21.31 -10.30
N ALA A 601 -12.68 21.04 -10.75
CA ALA A 601 -13.09 21.27 -12.14
C ALA A 601 -13.07 22.75 -12.53
N ASP A 602 -13.48 23.65 -11.61
CA ASP A 602 -13.45 25.09 -11.81
C ASP A 602 -12.01 25.61 -11.95
N ASP A 603 -11.09 25.13 -11.08
CA ASP A 603 -9.68 25.54 -11.13
C ASP A 603 -8.94 24.92 -12.32
N LEU A 604 -9.27 23.69 -12.70
CA LEU A 604 -8.76 23.06 -13.92
C LEU A 604 -9.20 23.83 -15.17
N ALA A 605 -10.48 24.21 -15.24
CA ALA A 605 -11.02 24.99 -16.35
C ALA A 605 -10.39 26.38 -16.43
N ALA A 606 -10.13 27.01 -15.27
CA ALA A 606 -9.44 28.29 -15.21
C ALA A 606 -7.96 28.19 -15.61
N SER A 607 -7.32 27.04 -15.31
CA SER A 607 -5.92 26.80 -15.64
C SER A 607 -5.70 26.50 -17.14
N LEU A 608 -6.68 25.88 -17.82
CA LEU A 608 -6.66 25.59 -19.25
C LEU A 608 -7.15 26.81 -20.08
N ASP A 609 -6.52 27.95 -19.90
CA ASP A 609 -6.91 29.25 -20.48
C ASP A 609 -6.45 29.49 -21.93
N GLY A 610 -5.92 28.45 -22.58
CA GLY A 610 -5.41 28.48 -23.95
C GLY A 610 -3.91 28.73 -24.09
N ALA A 611 -3.20 29.04 -23.00
CA ALA A 611 -1.73 29.11 -22.93
C ALA A 611 -1.14 27.88 -22.22
N THR A 612 -1.85 27.36 -21.23
CA THR A 612 -1.50 26.14 -20.49
C THR A 612 -2.12 24.93 -21.16
N SER A 613 -1.35 23.86 -21.36
CA SER A 613 -1.81 22.61 -21.97
C SER A 613 -1.83 21.46 -20.94
N ALA A 614 -2.77 20.52 -21.09
CA ALA A 614 -2.76 19.27 -20.37
C ALA A 614 -1.80 18.29 -21.05
N ARG A 615 -0.87 17.72 -20.30
CA ARG A 615 0.10 16.73 -20.79
C ARG A 615 -0.37 15.31 -20.56
N SER A 616 -0.89 15.04 -19.38
CA SER A 616 -1.40 13.72 -19.02
C SER A 616 -2.51 13.81 -17.98
N MET A 617 -3.32 12.78 -17.93
CA MET A 617 -4.34 12.58 -16.91
C MET A 617 -4.30 11.13 -16.44
N PHE A 618 -4.48 10.95 -15.15
CA PHE A 618 -4.58 9.64 -14.53
C PHE A 618 -5.71 9.62 -13.51
N ALA A 619 -6.53 8.55 -13.51
CA ALA A 619 -7.60 8.38 -12.53
C ALA A 619 -7.64 6.95 -11.97
N ARG A 620 -8.07 6.84 -10.71
CA ARG A 620 -8.41 5.59 -10.03
C ARG A 620 -9.87 5.61 -9.64
N GLY A 621 -10.57 4.51 -9.90
CA GLY A 621 -12.00 4.48 -9.66
C GLY A 621 -12.64 3.17 -10.07
N GLN A 622 -13.85 3.30 -10.59
CA GLN A 622 -14.64 2.22 -11.17
C GLN A 622 -15.10 2.63 -12.57
N TYR A 623 -15.09 1.69 -13.49
CA TYR A 623 -15.51 1.94 -14.87
C TYR A 623 -16.71 1.09 -15.22
N ASP A 624 -17.76 1.73 -15.70
CA ASP A 624 -18.93 1.08 -16.31
C ASP A 624 -18.81 1.15 -17.83
N ALA A 625 -18.53 0.01 -18.45
CA ALA A 625 -18.35 -0.09 -19.88
C ALA A 625 -19.68 0.08 -20.66
N ASP A 626 -20.83 -0.23 -20.05
CA ASP A 626 -22.13 -0.14 -20.72
C ASP A 626 -22.57 1.32 -20.90
N SER A 627 -22.21 2.20 -19.94
CA SER A 627 -22.51 3.64 -20.00
C SER A 627 -21.32 4.50 -20.42
N ASN A 628 -20.11 3.94 -20.56
CA ASN A 628 -18.84 4.64 -20.75
C ASN A 628 -18.59 5.74 -19.68
N VAL A 629 -18.84 5.38 -18.42
CA VAL A 629 -18.67 6.28 -17.27
C VAL A 629 -17.57 5.77 -16.37
N PHE A 630 -16.64 6.64 -16.04
CA PHE A 630 -15.58 6.41 -15.06
C PHE A 630 -15.87 7.19 -13.77
N THR A 631 -16.19 6.49 -12.68
CA THR A 631 -16.38 7.09 -11.36
C THR A 631 -15.03 7.19 -10.66
N ALA A 632 -14.49 8.40 -10.54
CA ALA A 632 -13.13 8.65 -10.08
C ALA A 632 -13.08 8.96 -8.56
N PHE A 633 -12.40 8.11 -7.77
CA PHE A 633 -12.06 8.41 -6.37
C PHE A 633 -10.79 9.27 -6.27
N LYS A 634 -9.84 9.02 -7.17
CA LYS A 634 -8.64 9.83 -7.36
C LYS A 634 -8.54 10.24 -8.83
N LEU A 635 -8.17 11.49 -9.08
CA LEU A 635 -7.97 12.01 -10.44
C LEU A 635 -6.85 13.04 -10.41
N GLY A 636 -5.89 12.91 -11.29
CA GLY A 636 -4.80 13.87 -11.46
C GLY A 636 -4.69 14.34 -12.90
N VAL A 637 -4.46 15.63 -13.10
CA VAL A 637 -4.15 16.23 -14.39
C VAL A 637 -2.81 16.97 -14.29
N TYR A 638 -1.88 16.61 -15.17
CA TYR A 638 -0.61 17.30 -15.30
C TYR A 638 -0.69 18.38 -16.37
N LEU A 639 -0.38 19.61 -15.98
CA LEU A 639 -0.40 20.80 -16.84
C LEU A 639 1.02 21.27 -17.16
N LEU A 640 1.23 21.62 -18.42
CA LEU A 640 2.41 22.32 -18.92
C LEU A 640 2.11 23.82 -18.93
N GLU A 641 2.87 24.56 -18.17
CA GLU A 641 2.82 26.02 -18.21
C GLU A 641 3.66 26.54 -19.38
N PRO A 642 3.24 27.64 -20.01
CA PRO A 642 4.03 28.23 -21.09
C PRO A 642 5.43 28.60 -20.57
N GLN A 643 6.47 28.18 -21.28
CA GLN A 643 7.83 28.64 -20.98
C GLN A 643 7.89 30.15 -21.27
N LEU A 644 8.14 30.94 -20.24
CA LEU A 644 8.28 32.42 -20.31
C LEU A 644 9.56 32.83 -21.03
#